data_1fe01678e2cf8ee4afee1237639649e8
#
_entry.id   1fe01678e2cf8ee4afee1237639649e8
#
_cell.length_a   1.000
_cell.length_b   1.000
_cell.length_c   1.000
_cell.angle_alpha   90.00
_cell.angle_beta   90.00
_cell.angle_gamma   90.00
#
_symmetry.space_group_name_H-M   'P 1'
#
loop_
_entity.id
_entity.type
_entity.pdbx_description
1 polymer ?
#
loop_
_entity_poly.entity_id
_entity_poly.type
_entity_poly.pdbx_seq_one_letter_code
_entity_poly.pdbx_strand_id
1 'polypeptide(L)'
;MNHALRWTAGAGLLLACLVQGAFAERLLLQVEDFDGPWRRQTNIAGYLGTGFCTSNANPKIADVVMRKTATLKEPGRYAVWVRAYTSENSRRALQAEVNGKRLAVTHKDRRRRWVWELAGTLDLAAGPVEIVIHDADVGFESADAILLTSEKDDDPMADEKQWLLYPDKLPDQANALRFNIEACLALTKERRDAASKEEWEARRKSVAAELQKALGLDPWPERTPLNPRVTGRAEREAYTIENVVFESRPHFCVTANVYVPKGGPTPRAAVVVVPGHAMKEGKNYDLYRLGELGLVAQGFTVLAYDPIGQGERQLRGYSHAAGYAALLVGWTNEGFIVWDTVRAIDYLASRPDVDPKRIGLTGNSGGGENTFYTMPIEPRLAAGASFCFVCSYHDWVKDGGDHCICNHMPGILRHMEEFEIVGLNAPRPFLAGNGAKDPIFPIAGTRRTMERARAIYALQGAESSLRQVDVPLPHGWAQPLREAAYGWLSKWLLGKGDGSPVPEPKLQPDDLASKDLYCLKDGKMPADALSYAALIRAEAERLIAAYPPMPAEPAERANWAKALRERLWQTLGGEPPARAEARSLGTFAWEGHSVERLAIQTEPNLEVPALLIRPKGAAARTPAVIFLDDAGKEAARSSSLVGGLLRSGIAVLAMDPRALGEGAVHLNHCASDAVLLGRPLLAQQAWDAICAARYLKTRPDVAGDRVAAYAHGNVGLIATLAAALSHDLSAAATDGAPGSLVAAIADPLPLPQWAYAANVLKAADVPQWIALCARRPFLCVKPPAAGAPPPPADATLSFLLAALKPR
;
A
#
# COMPACT_ATOMS: atom_id res chain seq x y z
N MET A 1 30.21 19.10 90.68
CA MET A 1 29.19 19.39 91.70
C MET A 1 27.84 19.42 90.97
N ASN A 2 27.11 18.34 90.94
CA ASN A 2 25.78 18.10 91.59
C ASN A 2 24.71 19.14 91.25
N HIS A 3 23.63 18.77 90.53
CA HIS A 3 22.42 18.02 90.93
C HIS A 3 21.51 17.90 89.77
N ALA A 4 21.06 16.85 89.26
CA ALA A 4 20.03 15.89 89.58
C ALA A 4 18.59 16.42 89.89
N LEU A 5 17.62 15.84 89.24
CA LEU A 5 16.21 15.72 89.58
C LEU A 5 15.22 16.78 88.95
N ARG A 6 14.04 16.50 88.36
CA ARG A 6 13.16 15.38 88.48
C ARG A 6 12.08 15.55 87.42
N TRP A 7 11.47 14.47 87.07
CA TRP A 7 10.29 14.30 86.18
C TRP A 7 9.02 14.99 86.69
N THR A 8 8.22 15.55 85.75
CA THR A 8 6.74 15.52 85.86
C THR A 8 6.13 15.36 84.49
N ALA A 9 5.22 14.40 84.41
CA ALA A 9 4.47 14.02 83.26
C ALA A 9 3.43 15.08 82.89
N GLY A 10 3.43 15.51 81.67
CA GLY A 10 2.37 16.31 81.05
C GLY A 10 1.92 15.63 79.75
N ALA A 11 0.75 15.01 79.80
CA ALA A 11 0.10 14.44 78.65
C ALA A 11 -0.25 15.52 77.68
N GLY A 12 0.54 15.64 76.61
CA GLY A 12 0.20 16.42 75.39
C GLY A 12 -0.30 15.48 74.36
N LEU A 13 -1.58 15.55 73.98
CA LEU A 13 -2.16 14.91 72.83
C LEU A 13 -1.44 15.42 71.60
N LEU A 14 -0.56 14.62 71.03
CA LEU A 14 -0.11 14.78 69.65
C LEU A 14 -1.21 14.22 68.76
N LEU A 15 -2.03 15.14 68.18
CA LEU A 15 -2.88 14.86 67.04
C LEU A 15 -1.95 14.56 65.86
N ALA A 16 -1.63 13.31 65.62
CA ALA A 16 -1.05 12.86 64.38
C ALA A 16 -2.13 13.03 63.32
N CYS A 17 -2.08 14.12 62.58
CA CYS A 17 -2.74 14.20 61.32
C CYS A 17 -2.07 13.17 60.39
N LEU A 18 -2.63 11.96 60.40
CA LEU A 18 -2.50 11.06 59.30
C LEU A 18 -3.14 11.71 58.10
N VAL A 19 -2.34 12.46 57.33
CA VAL A 19 -2.69 12.71 55.92
C VAL A 19 -2.63 11.35 55.26
N GLN A 20 -3.74 10.62 55.25
CA GLN A 20 -3.99 9.59 54.28
C GLN A 20 -3.99 10.30 52.92
N GLY A 21 -2.88 10.27 52.24
CA GLY A 21 -2.86 10.52 50.81
C GLY A 21 -3.78 9.46 50.23
N ALA A 22 -4.98 9.88 49.84
CA ALA A 22 -5.86 9.05 49.05
C ALA A 22 -5.08 8.69 47.80
N PHE A 23 -4.68 7.42 47.68
CA PHE A 23 -4.14 6.91 46.44
C PHE A 23 -5.29 7.05 45.44
N ALA A 24 -5.06 7.80 44.38
CA ALA A 24 -6.05 7.96 43.32
C ALA A 24 -6.42 6.60 42.77
N GLU A 25 -7.71 6.37 42.64
CA GLU A 25 -8.18 5.11 42.06
C GLU A 25 -7.96 5.13 40.55
N ARG A 26 -7.32 4.07 40.06
CA ARG A 26 -7.07 3.83 38.64
C ARG A 26 -7.62 2.46 38.22
N LEU A 27 -8.61 2.44 37.35
CA LEU A 27 -9.26 1.24 36.85
C LEU A 27 -9.02 1.12 35.35
N LEU A 28 -8.10 0.21 34.97
CA LEU A 28 -7.83 -0.14 33.57
C LEU A 28 -8.61 -1.38 33.18
N LEU A 29 -9.36 -1.28 32.11
CA LEU A 29 -10.21 -2.36 31.58
C LEU A 29 -9.81 -2.65 30.13
N GLN A 30 -9.52 -3.91 29.84
CA GLN A 30 -9.22 -4.37 28.48
C GLN A 30 -10.54 -4.64 27.74
N VAL A 31 -10.65 -4.18 26.48
CA VAL A 31 -11.90 -4.29 25.72
C VAL A 31 -12.16 -5.75 25.30
N GLU A 32 -11.13 -6.55 25.13
CA GLU A 32 -11.31 -7.98 24.87
C GLU A 32 -11.99 -8.77 25.99
N ASP A 33 -12.13 -8.18 27.18
CA ASP A 33 -12.86 -8.75 28.31
C ASP A 33 -14.32 -8.26 28.39
N PHE A 34 -14.78 -7.48 27.44
CA PHE A 34 -16.16 -7.00 27.38
C PHE A 34 -17.05 -8.00 26.65
N ASP A 35 -18.30 -8.07 27.06
CA ASP A 35 -19.32 -8.87 26.40
C ASP A 35 -19.91 -8.10 25.20
N GLY A 36 -19.97 -8.75 24.04
CA GLY A 36 -20.58 -8.16 22.86
C GLY A 36 -20.08 -8.77 21.55
N PRO A 37 -20.59 -8.27 20.40
CA PRO A 37 -20.38 -8.91 19.11
C PRO A 37 -19.09 -8.46 18.37
N TRP A 38 -18.30 -7.58 18.94
CA TRP A 38 -17.06 -7.13 18.30
C TRP A 38 -16.07 -8.31 18.19
N ARG A 39 -15.27 -8.28 17.12
CA ARG A 39 -14.30 -9.35 16.87
C ARG A 39 -12.99 -9.03 17.55
N ARG A 40 -12.54 -9.96 18.38
CA ARG A 40 -11.19 -9.91 18.93
C ARG A 40 -10.15 -10.12 17.83
N GLN A 41 -9.14 -9.28 17.83
CA GLN A 41 -8.06 -9.21 16.83
C GLN A 41 -6.69 -9.13 17.54
N THR A 42 -5.64 -9.48 16.79
CA THR A 42 -4.24 -9.36 17.23
C THR A 42 -3.34 -8.90 16.09
N ASN A 43 -3.92 -8.51 14.96
CA ASN A 43 -3.22 -8.20 13.71
C ASN A 43 -2.68 -6.77 13.62
N ILE A 44 -2.97 -5.90 14.59
CA ILE A 44 -2.38 -4.56 14.72
C ILE A 44 -1.50 -4.56 15.97
N ALA A 45 -0.19 -4.44 15.81
CA ALA A 45 0.74 -4.42 16.94
C ALA A 45 0.53 -3.20 17.86
N GLY A 46 0.96 -3.31 19.11
CA GLY A 46 0.95 -2.21 20.09
C GLY A 46 -0.34 -2.10 20.93
N TYR A 47 -1.25 -3.07 20.90
CA TYR A 47 -2.37 -3.15 21.85
C TYR A 47 -1.88 -3.50 23.25
N LEU A 48 -2.71 -3.19 24.26
CA LEU A 48 -2.53 -3.65 25.65
C LEU A 48 -3.21 -5.01 25.85
N GLY A 49 -2.81 -5.74 26.89
CA GLY A 49 -3.44 -7.04 27.21
C GLY A 49 -3.14 -8.13 26.18
N THR A 50 -4.16 -8.88 25.79
CA THR A 50 -4.05 -10.10 24.97
C THR A 50 -4.66 -9.96 23.57
N GLY A 51 -5.16 -8.79 23.23
CA GLY A 51 -5.76 -8.47 21.93
C GLY A 51 -6.52 -7.13 22.00
N PHE A 52 -7.20 -6.80 20.95
CA PHE A 52 -8.11 -5.66 20.85
C PHE A 52 -9.40 -6.09 20.17
N CYS A 53 -10.45 -5.29 20.23
CA CYS A 53 -11.71 -5.60 19.58
C CYS A 53 -11.99 -4.63 18.44
N THR A 54 -12.46 -5.16 17.31
CA THR A 54 -12.88 -4.38 16.13
C THR A 54 -14.36 -4.57 15.88
N SER A 55 -15.06 -3.48 15.74
CA SER A 55 -16.45 -3.47 15.29
C SER A 55 -16.53 -3.86 13.81
N ASN A 56 -17.70 -4.31 13.41
CA ASN A 56 -18.06 -4.52 12.02
C ASN A 56 -19.49 -4.01 11.86
N ALA A 57 -19.66 -2.71 12.05
CA ALA A 57 -20.97 -2.10 11.90
C ALA A 57 -21.44 -2.22 10.45
N ASN A 58 -22.48 -3.01 10.26
CA ASN A 58 -23.21 -3.08 9.02
C ASN A 58 -24.22 -1.93 8.99
N PRO A 59 -24.39 -1.17 7.88
CA PRO A 59 -25.39 -0.10 7.79
C PRO A 59 -26.83 -0.53 8.10
N LYS A 60 -27.08 -1.82 8.26
CA LYS A 60 -28.36 -2.41 8.65
C LYS A 60 -28.47 -2.74 10.15
N ILE A 61 -27.39 -2.58 10.93
CA ILE A 61 -27.38 -2.86 12.38
C ILE A 61 -26.88 -1.57 13.05
N ALA A 62 -27.79 -0.79 13.56
CA ALA A 62 -27.47 0.41 14.31
C ALA A 62 -26.89 0.03 15.69
N ASP A 63 -25.85 0.76 16.11
CA ASP A 63 -25.30 0.78 17.46
C ASP A 63 -24.84 -0.59 17.98
N VAL A 64 -23.74 -1.09 17.43
CA VAL A 64 -23.10 -2.33 17.87
C VAL A 64 -22.30 -2.06 19.14
N VAL A 65 -22.63 -2.70 20.26
CA VAL A 65 -22.08 -2.38 21.57
C VAL A 65 -21.29 -3.53 22.20
N MET A 66 -20.27 -3.16 23.01
CA MET A 66 -19.55 -4.03 23.95
C MET A 66 -19.78 -3.52 25.36
N ARG A 67 -19.99 -4.41 26.35
CA ARG A 67 -20.37 -4.05 27.74
C ARG A 67 -19.50 -4.76 28.77
N LYS A 68 -19.21 -4.04 29.88
CA LYS A 68 -18.58 -4.60 31.07
C LYS A 68 -19.06 -3.87 32.31
N THR A 69 -19.30 -4.65 33.37
CA THR A 69 -19.50 -4.08 34.72
C THR A 69 -18.22 -4.23 35.52
N ALA A 70 -17.79 -3.14 36.13
CA ALA A 70 -16.62 -3.10 36.99
C ALA A 70 -17.01 -2.48 38.34
N THR A 71 -16.10 -2.42 39.31
CA THR A 71 -16.39 -1.88 40.66
C THR A 71 -15.38 -0.80 40.98
N LEU A 72 -15.88 0.39 41.30
CA LEU A 72 -15.11 1.49 41.88
C LEU A 72 -15.10 1.36 43.41
N LYS A 73 -13.93 1.56 44.01
CA LYS A 73 -13.75 1.50 45.45
C LYS A 73 -14.13 2.79 46.13
N GLU A 74 -13.86 3.92 45.48
CA GLU A 74 -14.05 5.24 46.02
C GLU A 74 -15.01 6.08 45.16
N PRO A 75 -15.86 6.92 45.76
CA PRO A 75 -16.63 7.89 44.99
C PRO A 75 -15.73 9.06 44.59
N GLY A 76 -15.99 9.65 43.45
CA GLY A 76 -15.18 10.80 43.01
C GLY A 76 -15.46 11.24 41.58
N ARG A 77 -14.72 12.23 41.14
CA ARG A 77 -14.73 12.69 39.77
C ARG A 77 -13.68 11.93 38.96
N TYR A 78 -14.16 11.15 38.00
CA TYR A 78 -13.32 10.29 37.17
C TYR A 78 -13.17 10.84 35.75
N ALA A 79 -11.96 10.88 35.25
CA ALA A 79 -11.67 11.01 33.84
C ALA A 79 -11.86 9.65 33.15
N VAL A 80 -12.55 9.64 32.02
CA VAL A 80 -12.82 8.45 31.20
C VAL A 80 -11.98 8.55 29.94
N TRP A 81 -10.97 7.70 29.85
CA TRP A 81 -10.08 7.61 28.70
C TRP A 81 -10.38 6.35 27.89
N VAL A 82 -10.34 6.45 26.56
CA VAL A 82 -10.52 5.33 25.64
C VAL A 82 -9.26 5.18 24.79
N ARG A 83 -8.70 4.01 24.76
CA ARG A 83 -7.59 3.65 23.88
C ARG A 83 -8.13 3.03 22.60
N ALA A 84 -7.92 3.72 21.49
CA ALA A 84 -8.42 3.30 20.20
C ALA A 84 -7.32 3.37 19.13
N TYR A 85 -7.45 2.55 18.09
CA TYR A 85 -6.58 2.63 16.92
C TYR A 85 -7.08 3.70 15.98
N THR A 86 -6.24 4.68 15.70
CA THR A 86 -6.56 5.75 14.76
C THR A 86 -5.98 5.47 13.38
N SER A 87 -6.68 5.89 12.35
CA SER A 87 -6.22 5.85 10.97
C SER A 87 -6.90 6.96 10.16
N GLU A 88 -6.45 7.17 8.94
CA GLU A 88 -7.07 8.08 7.98
C GLU A 88 -8.55 7.72 7.70
N ASN A 89 -8.93 6.45 7.88
CA ASN A 89 -10.27 5.92 7.63
C ASN A 89 -11.15 5.86 8.87
N SER A 90 -10.62 6.19 10.06
CA SER A 90 -11.42 6.23 11.30
C SER A 90 -12.49 7.32 11.21
N ARG A 91 -13.76 6.93 11.28
CA ARG A 91 -14.92 7.82 11.03
C ARG A 91 -15.46 8.53 12.25
N ARG A 92 -14.82 8.41 13.43
CA ARG A 92 -15.18 9.11 14.67
C ARG A 92 -16.51 8.67 15.30
N ALA A 93 -16.88 7.43 15.11
CA ALA A 93 -18.13 6.88 15.60
C ALA A 93 -18.01 6.19 16.95
N LEU A 94 -16.78 6.06 17.49
CA LEU A 94 -16.57 5.44 18.79
C LEU A 94 -17.12 6.32 19.91
N GLN A 95 -17.92 5.73 20.79
CA GLN A 95 -18.47 6.41 21.98
C GLN A 95 -18.27 5.49 23.19
N ALA A 96 -17.92 6.08 24.33
CA ALA A 96 -17.95 5.40 25.61
C ALA A 96 -19.20 5.82 26.38
N GLU A 97 -19.86 4.87 27.00
CA GLU A 97 -20.99 5.14 27.90
C GLU A 97 -20.63 4.61 29.28
N VAL A 98 -20.86 5.42 30.33
CA VAL A 98 -20.62 5.05 31.72
C VAL A 98 -21.87 5.35 32.50
N ASN A 99 -22.46 4.30 33.10
CA ASN A 99 -23.73 4.37 33.82
C ASN A 99 -24.82 5.14 33.04
N GLY A 100 -25.01 4.82 31.76
CA GLY A 100 -26.04 5.43 30.89
C GLY A 100 -25.66 6.79 30.33
N LYS A 101 -24.51 7.38 30.68
CA LYS A 101 -24.06 8.65 30.15
C LYS A 101 -23.04 8.47 29.01
N ARG A 102 -23.44 8.79 27.80
CA ARG A 102 -22.60 8.72 26.60
C ARG A 102 -21.59 9.85 26.53
N LEU A 103 -20.38 9.50 26.14
CA LEU A 103 -19.26 10.38 25.94
C LEU A 103 -18.69 10.12 24.54
N ALA A 104 -18.51 11.15 23.74
CA ALA A 104 -17.95 11.03 22.39
C ALA A 104 -16.42 10.96 22.43
N VAL A 105 -15.84 9.98 21.71
CA VAL A 105 -14.41 9.90 21.49
C VAL A 105 -14.12 10.59 20.15
N THR A 106 -13.38 11.70 20.19
CA THR A 106 -13.04 12.45 18.98
C THR A 106 -11.62 12.10 18.53
N HIS A 107 -11.48 11.16 17.61
CA HIS A 107 -10.18 10.81 17.04
C HIS A 107 -9.52 12.01 16.35
N LYS A 108 -8.70 12.76 17.08
CA LYS A 108 -7.96 13.93 16.57
C LYS A 108 -6.72 13.52 15.80
N ASP A 109 -6.05 12.47 16.26
CA ASP A 109 -4.89 11.88 15.61
C ASP A 109 -5.37 10.93 14.50
N ARG A 110 -4.82 11.06 13.28
CA ARG A 110 -5.13 10.21 12.14
C ARG A 110 -3.96 9.34 11.69
N ARG A 111 -2.87 9.37 12.44
CA ARG A 111 -1.73 8.48 12.22
C ARG A 111 -2.12 7.05 12.63
N ARG A 112 -1.65 6.06 11.90
CA ARG A 112 -1.93 4.65 12.19
C ARG A 112 -1.26 4.18 13.47
N ARG A 113 -1.89 4.49 14.62
CA ARG A 113 -1.40 4.12 15.95
C ARG A 113 -2.50 4.00 17.00
N TRP A 114 -2.18 3.35 18.10
CA TRP A 114 -3.01 3.36 19.28
C TRP A 114 -2.85 4.67 20.03
N VAL A 115 -3.96 5.30 20.39
CA VAL A 115 -3.96 6.55 21.15
C VAL A 115 -4.97 6.49 22.30
N TRP A 116 -4.62 7.11 23.41
CA TRP A 116 -5.57 7.42 24.47
C TRP A 116 -6.26 8.75 24.17
N GLU A 117 -7.57 8.75 24.20
CA GLU A 117 -8.36 9.96 24.06
C GLU A 117 -9.30 10.16 25.26
N LEU A 118 -9.30 11.35 25.82
CA LEU A 118 -10.23 11.71 26.90
C LEU A 118 -11.64 11.84 26.32
N ALA A 119 -12.51 10.89 26.65
CA ALA A 119 -13.92 10.95 26.29
C ALA A 119 -14.69 11.96 27.15
N GLY A 120 -14.30 12.15 28.40
CA GLY A 120 -14.92 13.13 29.30
C GLY A 120 -14.65 12.85 30.77
N THR A 121 -15.30 13.62 31.63
CA THR A 121 -15.21 13.44 33.09
C THR A 121 -16.62 13.27 33.69
N LEU A 122 -16.72 12.38 34.68
CA LEU A 122 -17.97 12.04 35.36
C LEU A 122 -17.81 11.98 36.87
N ASP A 123 -18.82 12.41 37.60
CA ASP A 123 -18.89 12.16 39.03
C ASP A 123 -19.54 10.77 39.24
N LEU A 124 -18.79 9.83 39.81
CA LEU A 124 -19.17 8.44 39.99
C LEU A 124 -19.20 8.09 41.48
N ALA A 125 -20.16 7.28 41.88
CA ALA A 125 -20.22 6.72 43.22
C ALA A 125 -19.35 5.46 43.33
N ALA A 126 -18.92 5.13 44.56
CA ALA A 126 -18.33 3.84 44.83
C ALA A 126 -19.35 2.72 44.56
N GLY A 127 -18.90 1.57 44.08
CA GLY A 127 -19.76 0.43 43.74
C GLY A 127 -19.69 0.06 42.25
N PRO A 128 -20.68 -0.72 41.80
CA PRO A 128 -20.70 -1.19 40.40
C PRO A 128 -20.85 -0.02 39.42
N VAL A 129 -20.04 -0.06 38.35
CA VAL A 129 -20.09 0.87 37.21
C VAL A 129 -20.24 0.07 35.92
N GLU A 130 -21.28 0.37 35.15
CA GLU A 130 -21.47 -0.20 33.83
C GLU A 130 -20.76 0.66 32.80
N ILE A 131 -19.97 0.01 31.93
CA ILE A 131 -19.22 0.65 30.87
C ILE A 131 -19.63 0.00 29.55
N VAL A 132 -20.00 0.83 28.58
CA VAL A 132 -20.41 0.39 27.24
C VAL A 132 -19.58 1.13 26.19
N ILE A 133 -19.08 0.40 25.21
CA ILE A 133 -18.45 0.97 24.01
C ILE A 133 -19.39 0.80 22.85
N HIS A 134 -19.63 1.90 22.14
CA HIS A 134 -20.52 1.98 20.99
C HIS A 134 -19.74 2.27 19.72
N ASP A 135 -20.12 1.61 18.64
CA ASP A 135 -19.83 2.03 17.28
C ASP A 135 -21.13 2.58 16.67
N ALA A 136 -21.22 3.89 16.59
CA ALA A 136 -22.46 4.59 16.23
C ALA A 136 -22.60 4.88 14.73
N ASP A 137 -21.67 4.45 13.88
CA ASP A 137 -21.67 4.72 12.43
C ASP A 137 -21.28 3.49 11.61
N VAL A 138 -21.27 3.64 10.31
CA VAL A 138 -20.86 2.63 9.34
C VAL A 138 -19.35 2.66 9.16
N GLY A 139 -18.63 1.63 9.61
CA GLY A 139 -17.19 1.57 9.47
C GLY A 139 -16.56 0.48 10.32
N PHE A 140 -15.24 0.55 10.44
CA PHE A 140 -14.47 -0.29 11.36
C PHE A 140 -13.85 0.62 12.43
N GLU A 141 -14.27 0.45 13.65
CA GLU A 141 -13.63 1.06 14.81
C GLU A 141 -12.90 0.00 15.62
N SER A 142 -11.72 0.32 16.13
CA SER A 142 -10.92 -0.60 16.94
C SER A 142 -10.64 0.00 18.30
N ALA A 143 -11.09 -0.68 19.36
CA ALA A 143 -10.86 -0.29 20.74
C ALA A 143 -10.02 -1.34 21.46
N ASP A 144 -9.15 -0.87 22.35
CA ASP A 144 -8.17 -1.68 23.06
C ASP A 144 -8.43 -1.68 24.57
N ALA A 145 -8.54 -0.49 25.17
CA ALA A 145 -8.74 -0.37 26.61
C ALA A 145 -9.56 0.86 26.99
N ILE A 146 -10.16 0.81 28.19
CA ILE A 146 -10.76 1.95 28.87
C ILE A 146 -10.05 2.15 30.21
N LEU A 147 -9.73 3.41 30.53
CA LEU A 147 -9.18 3.81 31.80
C LEU A 147 -10.11 4.80 32.49
N LEU A 148 -10.51 4.49 33.71
CA LEU A 148 -11.14 5.45 34.61
C LEU A 148 -10.12 5.83 35.69
N THR A 149 -9.86 7.12 35.86
CA THR A 149 -8.90 7.62 36.86
C THR A 149 -9.49 8.80 37.62
N SER A 150 -9.36 8.78 38.95
CA SER A 150 -9.76 9.85 39.84
C SER A 150 -8.68 10.92 40.03
N GLU A 151 -7.48 10.73 39.50
CA GLU A 151 -6.43 11.75 39.46
C GLU A 151 -6.72 12.79 38.42
N LYS A 152 -6.72 14.05 38.84
CA LYS A 152 -7.05 15.18 37.97
C LYS A 152 -6.02 15.42 36.87
N ASP A 153 -4.79 14.98 37.11
CA ASP A 153 -3.62 15.18 36.27
C ASP A 153 -3.07 13.85 35.69
N ASP A 154 -3.80 12.72 35.86
CA ASP A 154 -3.39 11.43 35.29
C ASP A 154 -3.82 11.39 33.79
N ASP A 155 -2.98 12.03 32.97
CA ASP A 155 -3.05 11.93 31.52
C ASP A 155 -2.27 10.67 31.08
N PRO A 156 -2.93 9.55 30.67
CA PRO A 156 -2.21 8.38 30.20
C PRO A 156 -1.35 8.66 28.96
N MET A 157 -1.59 9.79 28.29
CA MET A 157 -0.77 10.26 27.18
C MET A 157 0.49 11.02 27.66
N ALA A 158 0.57 11.45 28.93
CA ALA A 158 1.72 12.22 29.38
C ALA A 158 3.02 11.43 29.23
N ASP A 159 3.00 10.16 29.62
CA ASP A 159 4.12 9.24 29.43
C ASP A 159 4.36 8.89 27.95
N GLU A 160 3.30 8.69 27.17
CA GLU A 160 3.42 8.42 25.72
C GLU A 160 3.96 9.62 24.97
N LYS A 161 3.52 10.84 25.29
CA LYS A 161 3.99 12.08 24.65
C LYS A 161 5.50 12.28 24.81
N GLN A 162 6.11 11.82 25.91
CA GLN A 162 7.56 11.89 26.07
C GLN A 162 8.32 11.04 25.05
N TRP A 163 7.69 9.93 24.60
CA TRP A 163 8.27 9.00 23.61
C TRP A 163 8.03 9.45 22.17
N LEU A 164 7.19 10.45 21.94
CA LEU A 164 6.95 11.04 20.63
C LEU A 164 7.89 12.24 20.43
N LEU A 165 8.37 12.40 19.21
CA LEU A 165 9.06 13.60 18.77
C LEU A 165 8.06 14.71 18.44
N TYR A 166 6.93 14.32 17.89
CA TYR A 166 5.89 15.20 17.34
C TYR A 166 4.51 14.85 17.93
N PRO A 167 4.29 15.06 19.23
CA PRO A 167 3.06 14.60 19.89
C PRO A 167 1.79 15.25 19.32
N ASP A 168 1.87 16.51 18.90
CA ASP A 168 0.70 17.27 18.47
C ASP A 168 0.47 17.19 16.97
N LYS A 169 1.51 17.39 16.16
CA LYS A 169 1.41 17.40 14.68
C LYS A 169 2.73 16.94 14.06
N LEU A 170 2.63 16.03 13.10
CA LEU A 170 3.77 15.66 12.27
C LEU A 170 4.19 16.85 11.39
N PRO A 171 5.43 17.36 11.52
CA PRO A 171 5.89 18.45 10.67
C PRO A 171 6.14 17.97 9.23
N ASP A 172 6.13 18.90 8.31
CA ASP A 172 6.28 18.60 6.88
C ASP A 172 7.57 17.83 6.55
N GLN A 173 8.67 18.15 7.22
CA GLN A 173 9.95 17.46 7.05
C GLN A 173 9.98 16.03 7.63
N ALA A 174 8.99 15.62 8.41
CA ALA A 174 8.85 14.25 8.89
C ALA A 174 7.73 13.49 8.14
N ASN A 175 7.11 14.11 7.14
CA ASN A 175 6.03 13.54 6.36
C ASN A 175 6.56 12.89 5.07
N ALA A 176 6.74 11.57 5.10
CA ALA A 176 7.26 10.80 3.97
C ALA A 176 6.35 10.84 2.74
N LEU A 177 5.03 10.91 2.92
CA LEU A 177 4.10 11.05 1.80
C LEU A 177 4.31 12.37 1.07
N ARG A 178 4.38 13.48 1.82
CA ARG A 178 4.66 14.78 1.22
C ARG A 178 5.99 14.79 0.47
N PHE A 179 7.03 14.19 1.06
CA PHE A 179 8.34 14.05 0.41
C PHE A 179 8.22 13.31 -0.93
N ASN A 180 7.52 12.17 -0.97
CA ASN A 180 7.33 11.41 -2.19
C ASN A 180 6.49 12.17 -3.23
N ILE A 181 5.40 12.84 -2.81
CA ILE A 181 4.61 13.70 -3.70
C ILE A 181 5.49 14.80 -4.32
N GLU A 182 6.28 15.52 -3.53
CA GLU A 182 7.18 16.57 -4.04
C GLU A 182 8.22 16.02 -5.02
N ALA A 183 8.76 14.83 -4.76
CA ALA A 183 9.68 14.15 -5.67
C ALA A 183 9.00 13.74 -6.99
N CYS A 184 7.78 13.22 -6.94
CA CYS A 184 6.98 12.91 -8.12
C CYS A 184 6.69 14.17 -8.95
N LEU A 185 6.26 15.25 -8.28
CA LEU A 185 5.97 16.52 -8.94
C LEU A 185 7.21 17.15 -9.58
N ALA A 186 8.39 16.99 -8.99
CA ALA A 186 9.64 17.44 -9.59
C ALA A 186 9.91 16.75 -10.92
N LEU A 187 9.77 15.42 -10.98
CA LEU A 187 9.98 14.65 -12.22
C LEU A 187 8.98 15.02 -13.32
N THR A 188 7.71 15.26 -12.98
CA THR A 188 6.68 15.63 -13.96
C THR A 188 6.89 17.04 -14.53
N LYS A 189 7.42 17.99 -13.73
CA LYS A 189 7.73 19.36 -14.18
C LYS A 189 8.88 19.43 -15.18
N GLU A 190 9.81 18.50 -15.16
CA GLU A 190 10.96 18.48 -16.05
C GLU A 190 10.61 18.11 -17.50
N ARG A 191 9.39 17.58 -17.73
CA ARG A 191 8.95 17.16 -19.06
C ARG A 191 8.59 18.33 -19.94
N ARG A 192 9.33 18.50 -21.04
CA ARG A 192 9.10 19.53 -22.06
C ARG A 192 8.42 18.97 -23.32
N ASP A 193 7.73 19.82 -24.05
CA ASP A 193 7.15 19.46 -25.33
C ASP A 193 8.25 19.25 -26.39
N ALA A 194 7.97 18.40 -27.38
CA ALA A 194 8.86 18.23 -28.53
C ALA A 194 8.72 19.45 -29.46
N ALA A 195 9.84 20.03 -29.87
CA ALA A 195 9.86 21.22 -30.73
C ALA A 195 9.71 20.88 -32.20
N SER A 196 9.96 19.62 -32.61
CA SER A 196 9.83 19.18 -34.00
C SER A 196 9.40 17.73 -34.11
N LYS A 197 9.02 17.31 -35.30
CA LYS A 197 8.68 15.91 -35.60
C LYS A 197 9.86 14.99 -35.37
N GLU A 198 11.05 15.38 -35.76
CA GLU A 198 12.29 14.59 -35.62
C GLU A 198 12.64 14.40 -34.14
N GLU A 199 12.47 15.42 -33.31
CA GLU A 199 12.65 15.31 -31.88
C GLU A 199 11.63 14.36 -31.24
N TRP A 200 10.36 14.46 -31.66
CA TRP A 200 9.34 13.54 -31.20
C TRP A 200 9.63 12.09 -31.60
N GLU A 201 9.98 11.82 -32.86
CA GLU A 201 10.28 10.47 -33.34
C GLU A 201 11.50 9.84 -32.63
N ALA A 202 12.49 10.65 -32.27
CA ALA A 202 13.61 10.18 -31.45
C ALA A 202 13.14 9.82 -30.03
N ARG A 203 12.34 10.67 -29.39
CA ARG A 203 11.80 10.49 -28.04
C ARG A 203 10.78 9.34 -27.99
N ARG A 204 9.92 9.23 -28.97
CA ARG A 204 8.86 8.23 -29.09
C ARG A 204 9.35 6.81 -28.89
N LYS A 205 10.50 6.46 -29.47
CA LYS A 205 11.09 5.10 -29.33
C LYS A 205 11.46 4.81 -27.87
N SER A 206 12.07 5.77 -27.19
CA SER A 206 12.42 5.64 -25.78
C SER A 206 11.18 5.56 -24.89
N VAL A 207 10.21 6.44 -25.10
CA VAL A 207 8.95 6.45 -24.32
C VAL A 207 8.21 5.13 -24.48
N ALA A 208 8.09 4.61 -25.71
CA ALA A 208 7.41 3.33 -25.94
C ALA A 208 8.13 2.15 -25.26
N ALA A 209 9.45 2.10 -25.32
CA ALA A 209 10.24 1.04 -24.68
C ALA A 209 10.13 1.13 -23.15
N GLU A 210 10.24 2.31 -22.58
CA GLU A 210 10.14 2.49 -21.13
C GLU A 210 8.69 2.26 -20.62
N LEU A 211 7.66 2.59 -21.42
CA LEU A 211 6.28 2.23 -21.10
C LEU A 211 6.09 0.72 -21.02
N GLN A 212 6.62 -0.03 -21.99
CA GLN A 212 6.55 -1.48 -21.99
C GLN A 212 7.26 -2.08 -20.76
N LYS A 213 8.41 -1.54 -20.38
CA LYS A 213 9.13 -1.95 -19.15
C LYS A 213 8.34 -1.62 -17.88
N ALA A 214 7.78 -0.41 -17.79
CA ALA A 214 6.99 0.02 -16.63
C ALA A 214 5.75 -0.85 -16.43
N LEU A 215 5.14 -1.31 -17.52
CA LEU A 215 4.04 -2.28 -17.50
C LEU A 215 4.48 -3.71 -17.13
N GLY A 216 5.80 -3.98 -17.08
CA GLY A 216 6.32 -5.33 -16.86
C GLY A 216 6.13 -6.26 -18.07
N LEU A 217 6.09 -5.70 -19.27
CA LEU A 217 5.92 -6.40 -20.55
C LEU A 217 7.20 -6.43 -21.40
N ASP A 218 8.34 -6.18 -20.80
CA ASP A 218 9.65 -6.28 -21.45
C ASP A 218 10.49 -7.42 -20.82
N PRO A 219 10.71 -8.52 -21.54
CA PRO A 219 10.18 -8.84 -22.88
C PRO A 219 8.68 -9.11 -22.89
N TRP A 220 8.05 -8.97 -24.06
CA TRP A 220 6.68 -9.41 -24.24
C TRP A 220 6.52 -10.88 -23.81
N PRO A 221 5.40 -11.24 -23.15
CA PRO A 221 5.08 -12.65 -22.93
C PRO A 221 4.97 -13.42 -24.23
N GLU A 222 5.29 -14.70 -24.19
CA GLU A 222 5.14 -15.57 -25.35
C GLU A 222 3.68 -15.70 -25.78
N ARG A 223 3.41 -15.64 -27.09
CA ARG A 223 2.11 -15.88 -27.66
C ARG A 223 1.84 -17.38 -27.78
N THR A 224 1.41 -17.98 -26.70
CA THR A 224 0.99 -19.38 -26.66
C THR A 224 -0.41 -19.58 -27.30
N PRO A 225 -0.84 -20.81 -27.62
CA PRO A 225 -2.17 -21.07 -28.10
C PRO A 225 -3.26 -20.51 -27.16
N LEU A 226 -4.30 -19.89 -27.73
CA LEU A 226 -5.42 -19.33 -26.95
C LEU A 226 -6.33 -20.39 -26.35
N ASN A 227 -6.39 -21.59 -26.91
CA ASN A 227 -7.27 -22.69 -26.52
C ASN A 227 -8.71 -22.21 -26.26
N PRO A 228 -9.38 -21.48 -27.22
CA PRO A 228 -10.67 -20.88 -26.97
C PRO A 228 -11.75 -21.94 -26.86
N ARG A 229 -12.62 -21.78 -25.86
CA ARG A 229 -13.80 -22.67 -25.64
C ARG A 229 -15.05 -21.81 -25.58
N VAL A 230 -16.00 -22.06 -26.46
CA VAL A 230 -17.34 -21.49 -26.36
C VAL A 230 -18.14 -22.34 -25.37
N THR A 231 -18.40 -21.80 -24.20
CA THR A 231 -19.05 -22.49 -23.08
C THR A 231 -20.56 -22.29 -23.06
N GLY A 232 -21.05 -21.32 -23.83
CA GLY A 232 -22.46 -21.04 -23.97
C GLY A 232 -22.76 -20.08 -25.10
N ARG A 233 -24.02 -20.07 -25.53
CA ARG A 233 -24.59 -19.10 -26.48
C ARG A 233 -25.93 -18.62 -25.99
N ALA A 234 -26.20 -17.34 -26.18
CA ALA A 234 -27.48 -16.72 -25.93
C ALA A 234 -27.97 -16.01 -27.22
N GLU A 235 -29.18 -16.31 -27.63
CA GLU A 235 -29.79 -15.66 -28.76
C GLU A 235 -30.61 -14.46 -28.33
N ARG A 236 -30.48 -13.36 -29.07
CA ARG A 236 -31.31 -12.15 -28.97
C ARG A 236 -31.87 -11.83 -30.35
N GLU A 237 -32.82 -10.94 -30.41
CA GLU A 237 -33.45 -10.58 -31.69
C GLU A 237 -32.41 -10.02 -32.68
N ALA A 238 -31.62 -9.05 -32.27
CA ALA A 238 -30.67 -8.31 -33.11
C ALA A 238 -29.23 -8.85 -33.11
N TYR A 239 -28.85 -9.71 -32.14
CA TYR A 239 -27.50 -10.23 -31.99
C TYR A 239 -27.46 -11.59 -31.30
N THR A 240 -26.29 -12.22 -31.33
CA THR A 240 -25.98 -13.41 -30.52
C THR A 240 -24.87 -13.07 -29.51
N ILE A 241 -24.82 -13.78 -28.39
CA ILE A 241 -23.77 -13.69 -27.42
C ILE A 241 -23.09 -15.05 -27.32
N GLU A 242 -21.77 -15.07 -27.45
CA GLU A 242 -20.95 -16.25 -27.22
C GLU A 242 -20.18 -16.06 -25.91
N ASN A 243 -20.36 -17.01 -24.97
CA ASN A 243 -19.56 -17.04 -23.74
C ASN A 243 -18.27 -17.80 -24.05
N VAL A 244 -17.14 -17.17 -23.89
CA VAL A 244 -15.84 -17.70 -24.32
C VAL A 244 -14.87 -17.71 -23.14
N VAL A 245 -14.17 -18.82 -22.97
CA VAL A 245 -13.00 -18.91 -22.10
C VAL A 245 -11.78 -19.14 -22.99
N PHE A 246 -10.76 -18.30 -22.86
CA PHE A 246 -9.50 -18.47 -23.57
C PHE A 246 -8.30 -18.31 -22.61
N GLU A 247 -7.12 -18.74 -23.02
CA GLU A 247 -5.91 -18.64 -22.24
C GLU A 247 -5.07 -17.45 -22.72
N SER A 248 -4.80 -16.48 -21.84
CA SER A 248 -3.88 -15.39 -22.14
C SER A 248 -2.41 -15.79 -21.91
N ARG A 249 -2.18 -16.72 -21.01
CA ARG A 249 -0.93 -17.46 -20.76
C ARG A 249 -1.31 -18.93 -20.56
N PRO A 250 -0.38 -19.88 -20.62
CA PRO A 250 -0.69 -21.29 -20.39
C PRO A 250 -1.46 -21.47 -19.07
N HIS A 251 -2.64 -22.07 -19.17
CA HIS A 251 -3.55 -22.34 -18.05
C HIS A 251 -4.06 -21.10 -17.29
N PHE A 252 -3.82 -19.88 -17.79
CA PHE A 252 -4.34 -18.65 -17.20
C PHE A 252 -5.55 -18.16 -17.98
N CYS A 253 -6.72 -18.47 -17.46
CA CYS A 253 -7.98 -18.31 -18.16
C CYS A 253 -8.54 -16.89 -18.09
N VAL A 254 -9.11 -16.43 -19.21
CA VAL A 254 -9.88 -15.19 -19.36
C VAL A 254 -11.30 -15.56 -19.76
N THR A 255 -12.27 -15.03 -19.03
CA THR A 255 -13.71 -15.19 -19.34
C THR A 255 -14.21 -13.98 -20.13
N ALA A 256 -14.85 -14.21 -21.25
CA ALA A 256 -15.29 -13.16 -22.18
C ALA A 256 -16.66 -13.43 -22.77
N ASN A 257 -17.38 -12.36 -23.09
CA ASN A 257 -18.59 -12.39 -23.88
C ASN A 257 -18.35 -11.75 -25.25
N VAL A 258 -18.71 -12.44 -26.31
CA VAL A 258 -18.60 -11.93 -27.69
C VAL A 258 -19.99 -11.70 -28.25
N TYR A 259 -20.32 -10.46 -28.46
CA TYR A 259 -21.61 -10.03 -29.02
C TYR A 259 -21.44 -9.89 -30.53
N VAL A 260 -22.22 -10.65 -31.28
CA VAL A 260 -22.17 -10.68 -32.75
C VAL A 260 -23.50 -10.20 -33.33
N PRO A 261 -23.55 -9.05 -34.03
CA PRO A 261 -24.77 -8.56 -34.65
C PRO A 261 -25.31 -9.56 -35.70
N LYS A 262 -26.63 -9.72 -35.76
CA LYS A 262 -27.30 -10.47 -36.85
C LYS A 262 -27.44 -9.59 -38.09
N GLY A 263 -27.13 -10.16 -39.23
CA GLY A 263 -27.14 -9.40 -40.52
C GLY A 263 -25.97 -8.46 -40.69
N GLY A 264 -25.95 -7.71 -41.78
CA GLY A 264 -24.89 -6.80 -42.16
C GLY A 264 -23.66 -7.46 -42.81
N PRO A 265 -22.66 -6.65 -43.25
CA PRO A 265 -21.51 -7.15 -44.01
C PRO A 265 -20.54 -7.94 -43.08
N THR A 266 -19.91 -8.97 -43.64
CA THR A 266 -18.79 -9.72 -43.04
C THR A 266 -17.60 -9.72 -44.01
N PRO A 267 -16.34 -9.64 -43.50
CA PRO A 267 -15.94 -9.52 -42.09
C PRO A 267 -16.24 -8.14 -41.51
N ARG A 268 -16.60 -8.09 -40.20
CA ARG A 268 -17.01 -6.89 -39.48
C ARG A 268 -15.84 -6.21 -38.80
N ALA A 269 -15.96 -4.92 -38.56
CA ALA A 269 -15.14 -4.23 -37.56
C ALA A 269 -15.51 -4.75 -36.17
N ALA A 270 -14.53 -4.81 -35.27
CA ALA A 270 -14.72 -5.27 -33.90
C ALA A 270 -14.21 -4.26 -32.87
N VAL A 271 -14.74 -4.33 -31.66
CA VAL A 271 -14.30 -3.49 -30.54
C VAL A 271 -14.10 -4.38 -29.30
N VAL A 272 -12.94 -4.27 -28.69
CA VAL A 272 -12.75 -4.79 -27.34
C VAL A 272 -13.24 -3.74 -26.34
N VAL A 273 -14.11 -4.14 -25.43
CA VAL A 273 -14.59 -3.29 -24.34
C VAL A 273 -14.05 -3.83 -23.03
N VAL A 274 -13.30 -3.01 -22.31
CA VAL A 274 -12.75 -3.39 -21.01
C VAL A 274 -13.55 -2.68 -19.92
N PRO A 275 -14.17 -3.42 -18.98
CA PRO A 275 -14.89 -2.81 -17.87
C PRO A 275 -13.92 -2.11 -16.91
N GLY A 276 -14.39 -1.08 -16.22
CA GLY A 276 -13.72 -0.54 -15.06
C GLY A 276 -13.86 -1.46 -13.84
N HIS A 277 -13.51 -0.94 -12.66
CA HIS A 277 -13.55 -1.74 -11.42
C HIS A 277 -14.99 -2.10 -11.01
N ALA A 278 -15.49 -3.21 -11.54
CA ALA A 278 -16.76 -3.85 -11.16
C ALA A 278 -16.46 -5.22 -10.56
N MET A 279 -15.91 -5.23 -9.35
CA MET A 279 -15.33 -6.44 -8.75
C MET A 279 -16.27 -7.63 -8.78
N LYS A 280 -17.55 -7.44 -8.46
CA LYS A 280 -18.54 -8.53 -8.39
C LYS A 280 -19.10 -8.92 -9.75
N GLU A 281 -19.48 -7.96 -10.56
CA GLU A 281 -20.21 -8.17 -11.83
C GLU A 281 -19.26 -8.31 -13.03
N GLY A 282 -18.07 -7.65 -12.98
CA GLY A 282 -17.11 -7.66 -14.08
C GLY A 282 -17.71 -7.15 -15.39
N LYS A 283 -17.48 -7.91 -16.47
CA LYS A 283 -18.05 -7.64 -17.80
C LYS A 283 -19.59 -7.63 -17.83
N ASN A 284 -20.23 -8.23 -16.82
CA ASN A 284 -21.69 -8.30 -16.75
C ASN A 284 -22.33 -7.13 -15.99
N TYR A 285 -21.55 -6.11 -15.57
CA TYR A 285 -22.11 -4.93 -14.91
C TYR A 285 -22.90 -4.08 -15.92
N ASP A 286 -24.15 -3.77 -15.57
CA ASP A 286 -25.10 -3.09 -16.46
C ASP A 286 -24.53 -1.82 -17.09
N LEU A 287 -23.77 -1.04 -16.35
CA LEU A 287 -23.16 0.20 -16.84
C LEU A 287 -22.26 -0.04 -18.06
N TYR A 288 -21.48 -1.12 -18.07
CA TYR A 288 -20.58 -1.46 -19.17
C TYR A 288 -21.34 -2.13 -20.32
N ARG A 289 -22.32 -2.98 -19.98
CA ARG A 289 -23.17 -3.63 -20.97
C ARG A 289 -23.98 -2.65 -21.81
N LEU A 290 -24.41 -1.52 -21.23
CA LEU A 290 -25.02 -0.42 -22.00
C LEU A 290 -24.10 0.03 -23.14
N GLY A 291 -22.82 0.24 -22.86
CA GLY A 291 -21.82 0.62 -23.86
C GLY A 291 -21.57 -0.47 -24.89
N GLU A 292 -21.48 -1.74 -24.46
CA GLU A 292 -21.32 -2.90 -25.34
C GLU A 292 -22.47 -3.02 -26.32
N LEU A 293 -23.70 -2.98 -25.83
CA LEU A 293 -24.90 -3.10 -26.65
C LEU A 293 -25.11 -1.91 -27.61
N GLY A 294 -24.70 -0.70 -27.16
CA GLY A 294 -24.68 0.46 -28.03
C GLY A 294 -23.75 0.29 -29.25
N LEU A 295 -22.56 -0.29 -29.02
CA LEU A 295 -21.61 -0.61 -30.10
C LEU A 295 -22.13 -1.74 -31.01
N VAL A 296 -22.77 -2.77 -30.44
CA VAL A 296 -23.42 -3.82 -31.19
C VAL A 296 -24.49 -3.25 -32.16
N ALA A 297 -25.28 -2.28 -31.65
CA ALA A 297 -26.30 -1.61 -32.46
C ALA A 297 -25.72 -0.78 -33.63
N GLN A 298 -24.44 -0.33 -33.49
CA GLN A 298 -23.73 0.30 -34.62
C GLN A 298 -23.22 -0.73 -35.65
N GLY A 299 -23.28 -2.02 -35.36
CA GLY A 299 -22.86 -3.11 -36.23
C GLY A 299 -21.46 -3.67 -35.93
N PHE A 300 -20.87 -3.37 -34.79
CA PHE A 300 -19.60 -3.96 -34.36
C PHE A 300 -19.77 -5.35 -33.76
N THR A 301 -18.84 -6.26 -34.04
CA THR A 301 -18.62 -7.39 -33.15
C THR A 301 -17.92 -6.84 -31.87
N VAL A 302 -18.48 -7.11 -30.69
CA VAL A 302 -17.97 -6.59 -29.42
C VAL A 302 -17.48 -7.75 -28.55
N LEU A 303 -16.25 -7.65 -28.03
CA LEU A 303 -15.73 -8.56 -27.05
C LEU A 303 -15.53 -7.81 -25.73
N ALA A 304 -16.22 -8.24 -24.69
CA ALA A 304 -15.99 -7.81 -23.31
C ALA A 304 -15.44 -8.97 -22.48
N TYR A 305 -14.44 -8.73 -21.64
CA TYR A 305 -13.86 -9.76 -20.80
C TYR A 305 -13.75 -9.30 -19.34
N ASP A 306 -13.60 -10.25 -18.42
CA ASP A 306 -13.33 -9.95 -17.01
C ASP A 306 -11.85 -9.68 -16.77
N PRO A 307 -11.43 -8.48 -16.35
CA PRO A 307 -10.07 -8.24 -15.86
C PRO A 307 -9.75 -9.08 -14.61
N ILE A 308 -8.47 -9.21 -14.26
CA ILE A 308 -8.03 -9.95 -13.08
C ILE A 308 -8.76 -9.46 -11.83
N GLY A 309 -9.29 -10.39 -11.04
CA GLY A 309 -9.97 -10.13 -9.78
C GLY A 309 -11.38 -9.55 -9.92
N GLN A 310 -11.96 -9.58 -11.12
CA GLN A 310 -13.30 -9.06 -11.37
C GLN A 310 -14.21 -10.13 -11.99
N GLY A 311 -15.52 -9.99 -11.77
CA GLY A 311 -16.54 -10.87 -12.33
C GLY A 311 -16.26 -12.34 -12.04
N GLU A 312 -16.27 -13.19 -13.07
CA GLU A 312 -15.98 -14.62 -12.95
C GLU A 312 -14.51 -14.91 -12.59
N ARG A 313 -13.61 -13.92 -12.72
CA ARG A 313 -12.21 -14.00 -12.31
C ARG A 313 -11.97 -13.46 -10.89
N GLN A 314 -13.00 -13.25 -10.06
CA GLN A 314 -12.91 -12.90 -8.63
C GLN A 314 -12.69 -14.14 -7.74
N LEU A 315 -12.51 -15.31 -8.31
CA LEU A 315 -12.29 -16.54 -7.57
C LEU A 315 -10.97 -16.51 -6.78
N ARG A 316 -10.90 -17.38 -5.74
CA ARG A 316 -9.70 -17.52 -4.90
C ARG A 316 -8.45 -17.73 -5.77
N GLY A 317 -7.42 -16.92 -5.51
CA GLY A 317 -6.16 -16.96 -6.23
C GLY A 317 -6.09 -16.04 -7.46
N TYR A 318 -7.18 -15.32 -7.76
CA TYR A 318 -7.22 -14.27 -8.80
C TYR A 318 -7.48 -12.89 -8.20
N SER A 319 -7.25 -12.70 -6.92
CA SER A 319 -7.45 -11.41 -6.25
C SER A 319 -6.67 -10.30 -6.94
N HIS A 320 -7.34 -9.17 -7.14
CA HIS A 320 -6.73 -7.94 -7.67
C HIS A 320 -5.54 -7.48 -6.82
N ALA A 321 -5.66 -7.61 -5.49
CA ALA A 321 -4.60 -7.25 -4.55
C ALA A 321 -3.34 -8.12 -4.69
N ALA A 322 -3.42 -9.35 -5.21
CA ALA A 322 -2.24 -10.19 -5.46
C ALA A 322 -1.25 -9.53 -6.44
N GLY A 323 -1.68 -8.50 -7.18
CA GLY A 323 -0.82 -7.67 -8.02
C GLY A 323 0.33 -6.99 -7.29
N TYR A 324 0.24 -6.74 -5.97
CA TYR A 324 1.39 -6.27 -5.20
C TYR A 324 2.54 -7.27 -5.23
N ALA A 325 2.28 -8.58 -5.16
CA ALA A 325 3.30 -9.61 -5.30
C ALA A 325 3.92 -9.65 -6.70
N ALA A 326 3.17 -9.27 -7.75
CA ALA A 326 3.68 -9.20 -9.11
C ALA A 326 4.82 -8.18 -9.25
N LEU A 327 4.77 -7.09 -8.47
CA LEU A 327 5.86 -6.10 -8.45
C LEU A 327 7.22 -6.72 -8.10
N LEU A 328 7.27 -7.72 -7.23
CA LEU A 328 8.52 -8.38 -6.82
C LEU A 328 9.28 -8.96 -8.01
N VAL A 329 8.58 -9.52 -8.98
CA VAL A 329 9.15 -10.11 -10.20
C VAL A 329 9.24 -9.12 -11.37
N GLY A 330 8.83 -7.88 -11.15
CA GLY A 330 8.82 -6.82 -12.15
C GLY A 330 7.65 -6.91 -13.13
N TRP A 331 6.58 -7.55 -12.75
CA TRP A 331 5.31 -7.52 -13.41
C TRP A 331 4.38 -6.50 -12.73
N THR A 332 3.37 -6.03 -13.44
CA THR A 332 2.35 -5.12 -12.89
C THR A 332 0.95 -5.67 -13.13
N ASN A 333 0.02 -5.25 -12.29
CA ASN A 333 -1.38 -5.66 -12.47
C ASN A 333 -1.92 -5.18 -13.83
N GLU A 334 -1.63 -3.93 -14.19
CA GLU A 334 -2.05 -3.39 -15.48
C GLU A 334 -1.37 -4.10 -16.66
N GLY A 335 -0.10 -4.49 -16.54
CA GLY A 335 0.59 -5.28 -17.56
C GLY A 335 -0.09 -6.61 -17.84
N PHE A 336 -0.68 -7.25 -16.83
CA PHE A 336 -1.50 -8.46 -17.05
C PHE A 336 -2.80 -8.13 -17.78
N ILE A 337 -3.48 -7.03 -17.42
CA ILE A 337 -4.75 -6.63 -18.07
C ILE A 337 -4.48 -6.22 -19.52
N VAL A 338 -3.40 -5.47 -19.77
CA VAL A 338 -2.94 -5.12 -21.13
C VAL A 338 -2.66 -6.38 -21.96
N TRP A 339 -1.96 -7.36 -21.35
CA TRP A 339 -1.69 -8.62 -22.05
C TRP A 339 -2.95 -9.40 -22.33
N ASP A 340 -3.90 -9.47 -21.40
CA ASP A 340 -5.22 -10.09 -21.62
C ASP A 340 -5.95 -9.41 -22.79
N THR A 341 -5.88 -8.07 -22.91
CA THR A 341 -6.42 -7.32 -24.06
C THR A 341 -5.74 -7.68 -25.37
N VAL A 342 -4.39 -7.77 -25.37
CA VAL A 342 -3.63 -8.21 -26.55
C VAL A 342 -4.08 -9.60 -27.00
N ARG A 343 -4.34 -10.51 -26.06
CA ARG A 343 -4.82 -11.86 -26.36
C ARG A 343 -6.29 -11.90 -26.80
N ALA A 344 -7.13 -10.99 -26.28
CA ALA A 344 -8.49 -10.79 -26.76
C ALA A 344 -8.50 -10.29 -28.23
N ILE A 345 -7.55 -9.42 -28.59
CA ILE A 345 -7.32 -8.98 -29.98
C ILE A 345 -6.87 -10.17 -30.84
N ASP A 346 -5.97 -11.03 -30.34
CA ASP A 346 -5.57 -12.25 -31.03
C ASP A 346 -6.78 -13.16 -31.32
N TYR A 347 -7.70 -13.31 -30.34
CA TYR A 347 -8.93 -14.08 -30.50
C TYR A 347 -9.84 -13.46 -31.55
N LEU A 348 -10.10 -12.14 -31.50
CA LEU A 348 -10.92 -11.46 -32.52
C LEU A 348 -10.32 -11.57 -33.90
N ALA A 349 -9.00 -11.36 -34.03
CA ALA A 349 -8.30 -11.46 -35.32
C ALA A 349 -8.29 -12.88 -35.91
N SER A 350 -8.47 -13.91 -35.09
CA SER A 350 -8.57 -15.31 -35.56
C SER A 350 -9.97 -15.69 -36.08
N ARG A 351 -10.97 -14.84 -35.83
CA ARG A 351 -12.35 -15.10 -36.24
C ARG A 351 -12.57 -14.79 -37.72
N PRO A 352 -13.21 -15.66 -38.48
CA PRO A 352 -13.47 -15.43 -39.91
C PRO A 352 -14.50 -14.32 -40.19
N ASP A 353 -15.32 -13.98 -39.20
CA ASP A 353 -16.34 -12.93 -39.28
C ASP A 353 -15.85 -11.54 -38.82
N VAL A 354 -14.57 -11.40 -38.43
CA VAL A 354 -13.92 -10.14 -37.97
C VAL A 354 -12.85 -9.70 -38.95
N ASP A 355 -12.84 -8.42 -39.30
CA ASP A 355 -11.74 -7.78 -40.03
C ASP A 355 -10.60 -7.40 -39.08
N PRO A 356 -9.44 -8.06 -39.13
CA PRO A 356 -8.33 -7.81 -38.21
C PRO A 356 -7.70 -6.41 -38.39
N LYS A 357 -8.01 -5.68 -39.46
CA LYS A 357 -7.54 -4.32 -39.72
C LYS A 357 -8.45 -3.24 -39.12
N ARG A 358 -9.65 -3.64 -38.63
CA ARG A 358 -10.65 -2.74 -38.08
C ARG A 358 -11.05 -3.14 -36.66
N ILE A 359 -10.05 -3.30 -35.81
CA ILE A 359 -10.25 -3.57 -34.38
C ILE A 359 -10.00 -2.29 -33.59
N GLY A 360 -10.95 -1.92 -32.74
CA GLY A 360 -10.85 -0.82 -31.80
C GLY A 360 -10.84 -1.28 -30.34
N LEU A 361 -10.50 -0.34 -29.44
CA LEU A 361 -10.46 -0.56 -28.00
C LEU A 361 -11.17 0.58 -27.27
N THR A 362 -11.97 0.26 -26.27
CA THR A 362 -12.59 1.26 -25.40
C THR A 362 -12.86 0.69 -24.01
N GLY A 363 -13.01 1.60 -23.05
CA GLY A 363 -13.40 1.26 -21.70
C GLY A 363 -13.48 2.51 -20.82
N ASN A 364 -13.96 2.32 -19.60
CA ASN A 364 -14.14 3.38 -18.62
C ASN A 364 -13.40 3.07 -17.32
N SER A 365 -12.84 4.07 -16.63
CA SER A 365 -12.12 3.88 -15.36
C SER A 365 -10.93 2.94 -15.56
N GLY A 366 -10.83 1.81 -14.86
CA GLY A 366 -9.82 0.79 -15.12
C GLY A 366 -9.82 0.28 -16.58
N GLY A 367 -10.98 0.25 -17.26
CA GLY A 367 -11.03 -0.05 -18.70
C GLY A 367 -10.54 1.11 -19.58
N GLY A 368 -10.73 2.35 -19.12
CA GLY A 368 -10.13 3.55 -19.70
C GLY A 368 -8.62 3.53 -19.55
N GLU A 369 -8.11 3.15 -18.38
CA GLU A 369 -6.69 2.91 -18.08
C GLU A 369 -6.10 1.87 -19.05
N ASN A 370 -6.75 0.74 -19.17
CA ASN A 370 -6.32 -0.31 -20.10
C ASN A 370 -6.28 0.18 -21.54
N THR A 371 -7.29 0.94 -21.98
CA THR A 371 -7.30 1.56 -23.31
C THR A 371 -6.12 2.51 -23.50
N PHE A 372 -5.84 3.35 -22.49
CA PHE A 372 -4.76 4.33 -22.50
C PHE A 372 -3.38 3.67 -22.63
N TYR A 373 -3.13 2.56 -21.92
CA TYR A 373 -1.83 1.89 -21.96
C TYR A 373 -1.68 0.87 -23.09
N THR A 374 -2.77 0.22 -23.51
CA THR A 374 -2.71 -0.78 -24.59
C THR A 374 -2.58 -0.14 -25.97
N MET A 375 -3.37 0.92 -26.23
CA MET A 375 -3.44 1.53 -27.54
C MET A 375 -2.07 1.97 -28.10
N PRO A 376 -1.14 2.59 -27.33
CA PRO A 376 0.15 3.00 -27.86
C PRO A 376 1.09 1.84 -28.21
N ILE A 377 0.99 0.70 -27.53
CA ILE A 377 1.94 -0.43 -27.67
C ILE A 377 1.38 -1.60 -28.47
N GLU A 378 0.09 -1.61 -28.79
CA GLU A 378 -0.54 -2.61 -29.66
C GLU A 378 -0.88 -2.00 -31.04
N PRO A 379 -0.04 -2.23 -32.05
CA PRO A 379 -0.16 -1.55 -33.34
C PRO A 379 -1.34 -2.02 -34.21
N ARG A 380 -1.98 -3.14 -33.89
CA ARG A 380 -3.15 -3.66 -34.62
C ARG A 380 -4.43 -2.92 -34.29
N LEU A 381 -4.47 -2.14 -33.20
CA LEU A 381 -5.60 -1.31 -32.88
C LEU A 381 -5.70 -0.13 -33.82
N ALA A 382 -6.80 -0.01 -34.54
CA ALA A 382 -7.03 1.03 -35.53
C ALA A 382 -7.59 2.33 -34.92
N ALA A 383 -8.32 2.25 -33.81
CA ALA A 383 -8.85 3.40 -33.06
C ALA A 383 -9.05 3.07 -31.60
N GLY A 384 -8.93 4.09 -30.72
CA GLY A 384 -9.17 3.95 -29.29
C GLY A 384 -10.02 5.06 -28.69
N ALA A 385 -10.76 4.75 -27.61
CA ALA A 385 -11.53 5.71 -26.83
C ALA A 385 -11.43 5.39 -25.33
N SER A 386 -10.71 6.20 -24.58
CA SER A 386 -10.49 6.04 -23.13
C SER A 386 -11.42 6.98 -22.35
N PHE A 387 -12.14 6.44 -21.37
CA PHE A 387 -13.09 7.22 -20.57
C PHE A 387 -12.75 7.20 -19.08
N CYS A 388 -12.85 8.40 -18.45
CA CYS A 388 -12.64 8.59 -17.01
C CYS A 388 -11.33 7.98 -16.49
N PHE A 389 -10.24 8.24 -17.21
CA PHE A 389 -8.89 7.86 -16.80
C PHE A 389 -7.87 8.94 -17.18
N VAL A 390 -7.76 9.31 -18.48
CA VAL A 390 -6.74 10.27 -18.92
C VAL A 390 -6.74 11.52 -18.03
N CYS A 391 -5.62 11.79 -17.42
CA CYS A 391 -5.42 12.93 -16.53
C CYS A 391 -4.06 13.59 -16.84
N SER A 392 -3.25 13.86 -15.87
CA SER A 392 -1.79 14.00 -15.93
C SER A 392 -1.23 13.44 -14.63
N TYR A 393 -0.10 12.82 -14.68
CA TYR A 393 0.56 12.35 -13.45
C TYR A 393 0.79 13.48 -12.46
N HIS A 394 1.10 14.69 -12.97
CA HIS A 394 1.27 15.87 -12.14
C HIS A 394 0.03 16.19 -11.30
N ASP A 395 -1.13 16.33 -11.97
CA ASP A 395 -2.37 16.71 -11.28
C ASP A 395 -2.91 15.54 -10.42
N TRP A 396 -2.79 14.33 -10.91
CA TRP A 396 -3.23 13.13 -10.21
C TRP A 396 -2.45 12.90 -8.91
N VAL A 397 -1.11 12.94 -8.93
CA VAL A 397 -0.26 12.79 -7.73
C VAL A 397 -0.49 13.94 -6.75
N LYS A 398 -0.61 15.18 -7.25
CA LYS A 398 -0.85 16.35 -6.42
C LYS A 398 -2.14 16.25 -5.61
N ASP A 399 -3.19 15.71 -6.19
CA ASP A 399 -4.52 15.64 -5.59
C ASP A 399 -4.80 14.30 -4.85
N GLY A 400 -3.76 13.50 -4.63
CA GLY A 400 -3.84 12.28 -3.82
C GLY A 400 -4.12 11.00 -4.61
N GLY A 401 -3.34 10.77 -5.66
CA GLY A 401 -3.50 9.76 -6.69
C GLY A 401 -3.36 8.28 -6.33
N ASP A 402 -3.46 7.87 -5.06
CA ASP A 402 -3.51 6.44 -4.72
C ASP A 402 -4.93 5.90 -4.86
N HIS A 403 -5.21 5.24 -5.97
CA HIS A 403 -6.52 4.68 -6.24
C HIS A 403 -6.51 3.14 -6.30
N CYS A 404 -5.58 2.55 -7.05
CA CYS A 404 -5.57 1.12 -7.33
C CYS A 404 -4.17 0.61 -7.68
N ILE A 405 -3.91 -0.68 -7.37
CA ILE A 405 -2.68 -1.37 -7.77
C ILE A 405 -2.42 -1.34 -9.29
N CYS A 406 -3.44 -1.16 -10.11
CA CYS A 406 -3.29 -1.03 -11.56
C CYS A 406 -2.43 0.19 -11.94
N ASN A 407 -2.52 1.27 -11.15
CA ASN A 407 -1.77 2.50 -11.39
C ASN A 407 -0.29 2.41 -10.96
N HIS A 408 0.14 1.31 -10.33
CA HIS A 408 1.48 1.17 -9.76
C HIS A 408 2.50 0.69 -10.80
N MET A 409 2.99 1.61 -11.61
CA MET A 409 3.99 1.32 -12.65
C MET A 409 5.39 1.75 -12.22
N PRO A 410 6.30 0.78 -11.98
CA PRO A 410 7.62 1.07 -11.42
C PRO A 410 8.43 2.07 -12.24
N GLY A 411 8.73 3.23 -11.63
CA GLY A 411 9.61 4.23 -12.18
C GLY A 411 9.06 5.02 -13.37
N ILE A 412 7.78 4.93 -13.69
CA ILE A 412 7.18 5.54 -14.88
C ILE A 412 7.43 7.05 -14.96
N LEU A 413 7.39 7.76 -13.83
CA LEU A 413 7.59 9.21 -13.79
C LEU A 413 9.00 9.68 -14.21
N ARG A 414 9.98 8.78 -14.15
CA ARG A 414 11.35 9.09 -14.62
C ARG A 414 11.44 9.18 -16.14
N HIS A 415 10.49 8.56 -16.83
CA HIS A 415 10.61 8.33 -18.27
C HIS A 415 9.56 9.07 -19.08
N MET A 416 8.36 9.33 -18.54
CA MET A 416 7.27 9.91 -19.29
C MET A 416 6.22 10.62 -18.43
N GLU A 417 5.39 11.38 -19.11
CA GLU A 417 4.14 11.95 -18.62
C GLU A 417 2.99 11.53 -19.53
N GLU A 418 1.75 11.59 -19.06
CA GLU A 418 0.59 11.04 -19.78
C GLU A 418 0.40 11.61 -21.19
N PHE A 419 0.74 12.89 -21.42
CA PHE A 419 0.63 13.47 -22.77
C PHE A 419 1.57 12.78 -23.79
N GLU A 420 2.72 12.25 -23.35
CA GLU A 420 3.63 11.49 -24.20
C GLU A 420 3.02 10.13 -24.54
N ILE A 421 2.34 9.49 -23.58
CA ILE A 421 1.64 8.20 -23.80
C ILE A 421 0.48 8.38 -24.79
N VAL A 422 -0.35 9.44 -24.63
CA VAL A 422 -1.36 9.78 -25.63
C VAL A 422 -0.71 10.06 -26.99
N GLY A 423 0.41 10.80 -27.00
CA GLY A 423 1.16 11.14 -28.20
C GLY A 423 1.72 9.95 -28.96
N LEU A 424 2.05 8.83 -28.27
CA LEU A 424 2.49 7.58 -28.91
C LEU A 424 1.46 7.02 -29.89
N ASN A 425 0.19 7.35 -29.72
CA ASN A 425 -0.87 6.89 -30.62
C ASN A 425 -0.83 7.58 -32.00
N ALA A 426 -0.31 8.80 -32.10
CA ALA A 426 -0.28 9.53 -33.35
C ALA A 426 0.42 8.74 -34.48
N PRO A 427 -0.14 8.70 -35.70
CA PRO A 427 -1.35 9.39 -36.17
C PRO A 427 -2.69 8.65 -35.95
N ARG A 428 -2.70 7.51 -35.22
CA ARG A 428 -3.92 6.70 -35.01
C ARG A 428 -4.97 7.45 -34.16
N PRO A 429 -6.27 7.28 -34.48
CA PRO A 429 -7.34 7.95 -33.77
C PRO A 429 -7.42 7.61 -32.28
N PHE A 430 -7.45 8.64 -31.45
CA PHE A 430 -7.61 8.49 -29.99
C PHE A 430 -8.60 9.55 -29.44
N LEU A 431 -9.55 9.09 -28.63
CA LEU A 431 -10.49 9.95 -27.90
C LEU A 431 -10.29 9.77 -26.41
N ALA A 432 -10.20 10.87 -25.67
CA ALA A 432 -10.31 10.90 -24.22
C ALA A 432 -11.62 11.56 -23.81
N GLY A 433 -12.41 10.90 -22.95
CA GLY A 433 -13.67 11.44 -22.45
C GLY A 433 -13.75 11.36 -20.93
N ASN A 434 -14.00 12.51 -20.24
CA ASN A 434 -13.97 12.57 -18.79
C ASN A 434 -15.19 13.33 -18.23
N GLY A 435 -15.54 12.99 -16.99
CA GLY A 435 -16.45 13.76 -16.15
C GLY A 435 -15.74 15.02 -15.63
N ALA A 436 -16.32 16.19 -15.84
CA ALA A 436 -15.76 17.44 -15.32
C ALA A 436 -15.82 17.56 -13.78
N LYS A 437 -16.60 16.69 -13.13
CA LYS A 437 -16.75 16.59 -11.67
C LYS A 437 -16.15 15.26 -11.15
N ASP A 438 -15.25 14.65 -11.89
CA ASP A 438 -14.58 13.41 -11.48
C ASP A 438 -13.70 13.69 -10.26
N PRO A 439 -13.93 13.00 -9.11
CA PRO A 439 -13.13 13.19 -7.90
C PRO A 439 -11.82 12.40 -7.91
N ILE A 440 -11.62 11.49 -8.90
CA ILE A 440 -10.46 10.60 -8.98
C ILE A 440 -9.44 11.14 -9.98
N PHE A 441 -9.91 11.56 -11.16
CA PHE A 441 -9.09 12.06 -12.26
C PHE A 441 -9.46 13.52 -12.56
N PRO A 442 -8.72 14.49 -11.97
CA PRO A 442 -9.02 15.91 -12.11
C PRO A 442 -9.07 16.36 -13.57
N ILE A 443 -10.17 16.96 -14.00
CA ILE A 443 -10.38 17.39 -15.39
C ILE A 443 -9.33 18.41 -15.89
N ALA A 444 -8.71 19.14 -14.96
CA ALA A 444 -7.61 20.04 -15.30
C ALA A 444 -6.40 19.28 -15.87
N GLY A 445 -6.11 18.12 -15.29
CA GLY A 445 -5.06 17.20 -15.78
C GLY A 445 -5.39 16.66 -17.16
N THR A 446 -6.63 16.21 -17.38
CA THR A 446 -7.09 15.75 -18.71
C THR A 446 -6.86 16.82 -19.79
N ARG A 447 -7.31 18.06 -19.51
CA ARG A 447 -7.18 19.19 -20.46
C ARG A 447 -5.72 19.50 -20.76
N ARG A 448 -4.87 19.53 -19.75
CA ARG A 448 -3.41 19.73 -19.90
C ARG A 448 -2.77 18.65 -20.76
N THR A 449 -3.06 17.39 -20.48
CA THR A 449 -2.55 16.23 -21.23
C THR A 449 -3.00 16.28 -22.69
N MET A 450 -4.28 16.52 -22.93
CA MET A 450 -4.82 16.53 -24.29
C MET A 450 -4.35 17.73 -25.10
N GLU A 451 -4.14 18.89 -24.48
CA GLU A 451 -3.54 20.08 -25.14
C GLU A 451 -2.11 19.77 -25.60
N ARG A 452 -1.28 19.21 -24.71
CA ARG A 452 0.12 18.86 -25.03
C ARG A 452 0.19 17.71 -26.06
N ALA A 453 -0.67 16.71 -25.96
CA ALA A 453 -0.76 15.63 -26.95
C ALA A 453 -1.21 16.13 -28.31
N ARG A 454 -2.07 17.16 -28.41
CA ARG A 454 -2.50 17.77 -29.66
C ARG A 454 -1.31 18.36 -30.40
N ALA A 455 -0.35 18.98 -29.70
CA ALA A 455 0.88 19.46 -30.32
C ALA A 455 1.66 18.33 -31.02
N ILE A 456 1.74 17.14 -30.39
CA ILE A 456 2.38 15.96 -30.98
C ILE A 456 1.61 15.49 -32.23
N TYR A 457 0.28 15.43 -32.17
CA TYR A 457 -0.55 15.08 -33.33
C TYR A 457 -0.41 16.06 -34.46
N ALA A 458 -0.26 17.38 -34.17
CA ALA A 458 0.01 18.38 -35.15
C ALA A 458 1.36 18.18 -35.88
N LEU A 459 2.41 17.82 -35.13
CA LEU A 459 3.72 17.46 -35.71
C LEU A 459 3.62 16.26 -36.67
N GLN A 460 2.63 15.40 -36.51
CA GLN A 460 2.35 14.26 -37.37
C GLN A 460 1.32 14.55 -38.48
N GLY A 461 0.76 15.76 -38.54
CA GLY A 461 -0.31 16.13 -39.49
C GLY A 461 -1.64 15.42 -39.22
N ALA A 462 -1.92 15.03 -37.98
CA ALA A 462 -3.03 14.18 -37.62
C ALA A 462 -3.94 14.76 -36.51
N GLU A 463 -4.05 16.09 -36.40
CA GLU A 463 -4.83 16.75 -35.32
C GLU A 463 -6.28 16.29 -35.27
N SER A 464 -6.92 16.02 -36.39
CA SER A 464 -8.30 15.53 -36.49
C SER A 464 -8.49 14.10 -35.93
N SER A 465 -7.37 13.38 -35.70
CA SER A 465 -7.35 12.04 -35.11
C SER A 465 -7.24 12.08 -33.58
N LEU A 466 -7.24 13.26 -32.95
CA LEU A 466 -7.30 13.40 -31.50
C LEU A 466 -8.53 14.20 -31.08
N ARG A 467 -9.29 13.64 -30.13
CA ARG A 467 -10.49 14.32 -29.61
C ARG A 467 -10.56 14.23 -28.08
N GLN A 468 -11.07 15.28 -27.46
CA GLN A 468 -11.44 15.33 -26.04
C GLN A 468 -12.94 15.62 -25.92
N VAL A 469 -13.59 14.93 -24.94
CA VAL A 469 -15.00 15.14 -24.60
C VAL A 469 -15.11 15.29 -23.09
N ASP A 470 -15.59 16.45 -22.64
CA ASP A 470 -15.87 16.72 -21.23
C ASP A 470 -17.38 16.74 -21.01
N VAL A 471 -17.86 16.06 -19.97
CA VAL A 471 -19.28 16.10 -19.56
C VAL A 471 -19.40 16.62 -18.12
N PRO A 472 -20.46 17.40 -17.77
CA PRO A 472 -20.58 18.01 -16.43
C PRO A 472 -21.08 17.02 -15.37
N LEU A 473 -20.54 15.79 -15.38
CA LEU A 473 -20.93 14.66 -14.56
C LEU A 473 -19.74 14.17 -13.69
N PRO A 474 -19.99 13.40 -12.61
CA PRO A 474 -18.94 12.74 -11.84
C PRO A 474 -18.34 11.57 -12.60
N HIS A 475 -17.44 10.82 -11.92
CA HIS A 475 -16.80 9.60 -12.40
C HIS A 475 -17.85 8.55 -12.84
N GLY A 476 -17.68 7.99 -14.04
CA GLY A 476 -18.52 6.92 -14.55
C GLY A 476 -18.76 6.99 -16.06
N TRP A 477 -19.10 5.87 -16.67
CA TRP A 477 -19.39 5.80 -18.13
C TRP A 477 -20.79 6.28 -18.45
N ALA A 478 -21.04 7.57 -18.23
CA ALA A 478 -22.33 8.21 -18.46
C ALA A 478 -22.75 8.16 -19.94
N GLN A 479 -24.06 8.18 -20.21
CA GLN A 479 -24.63 8.10 -21.56
C GLN A 479 -23.93 9.04 -22.58
N PRO A 480 -23.69 10.33 -22.31
CA PRO A 480 -23.04 11.20 -23.30
C PRO A 480 -21.62 10.73 -23.65
N LEU A 481 -20.89 10.09 -22.72
CA LEU A 481 -19.57 9.51 -23.00
C LEU A 481 -19.68 8.24 -23.85
N ARG A 482 -20.68 7.39 -23.61
CA ARG A 482 -20.96 6.21 -24.45
C ARG A 482 -21.35 6.63 -25.88
N GLU A 483 -22.23 7.61 -26.03
CA GLU A 483 -22.62 8.16 -27.35
C GLU A 483 -21.44 8.75 -28.11
N ALA A 484 -20.49 9.40 -27.41
CA ALA A 484 -19.24 9.86 -28.01
C ALA A 484 -18.38 8.69 -28.50
N ALA A 485 -18.31 7.57 -27.73
CA ALA A 485 -17.60 6.36 -28.15
C ALA A 485 -18.22 5.76 -29.44
N TYR A 486 -19.55 5.67 -29.49
CA TYR A 486 -20.26 5.13 -30.68
C TYR A 486 -19.93 5.93 -31.92
N GLY A 487 -20.04 7.25 -31.88
CA GLY A 487 -19.75 8.11 -33.02
C GLY A 487 -18.30 8.08 -33.45
N TRP A 488 -17.38 8.15 -32.48
CA TRP A 488 -15.94 8.11 -32.73
C TRP A 488 -15.50 6.82 -33.42
N LEU A 489 -15.84 5.67 -32.82
CA LEU A 489 -15.46 4.36 -33.36
C LEU A 489 -16.15 4.08 -34.70
N SER A 490 -17.43 4.51 -34.90
CA SER A 490 -18.12 4.38 -36.18
C SER A 490 -17.44 5.16 -37.30
N LYS A 491 -16.98 6.37 -37.04
CA LYS A 491 -16.21 7.14 -38.04
C LYS A 491 -14.96 6.40 -38.49
N TRP A 492 -14.14 5.94 -37.53
CA TRP A 492 -12.82 5.44 -37.83
C TRP A 492 -12.77 3.96 -38.23
N LEU A 493 -13.70 3.14 -37.75
CA LEU A 493 -13.72 1.70 -38.02
C LEU A 493 -14.76 1.29 -39.08
N LEU A 494 -15.86 2.05 -39.20
CA LEU A 494 -16.93 1.74 -40.18
C LEU A 494 -16.94 2.75 -41.33
N GLY A 495 -16.23 3.86 -41.25
CA GLY A 495 -16.32 4.95 -42.22
C GLY A 495 -17.69 5.64 -42.20
N LYS A 496 -18.42 5.62 -41.08
CA LYS A 496 -19.76 6.17 -40.92
C LYS A 496 -19.76 7.41 -40.05
N GLY A 497 -20.44 8.46 -40.50
CA GLY A 497 -20.58 9.72 -39.77
C GLY A 497 -19.29 10.53 -39.74
N ASP A 498 -19.31 11.63 -38.99
CA ASP A 498 -18.21 12.56 -38.80
C ASP A 498 -17.49 12.39 -37.46
N GLY A 499 -17.93 11.43 -36.64
CA GLY A 499 -17.42 11.14 -35.29
C GLY A 499 -18.19 11.90 -34.20
N SER A 500 -19.23 12.64 -34.51
CA SER A 500 -20.13 13.23 -33.51
C SER A 500 -20.86 12.15 -32.73
N PRO A 501 -21.30 12.45 -31.48
CA PRO A 501 -22.00 11.47 -30.65
C PRO A 501 -23.21 10.87 -31.36
N VAL A 502 -23.39 9.56 -31.25
CA VAL A 502 -24.53 8.84 -31.79
C VAL A 502 -25.46 8.45 -30.65
N PRO A 503 -26.78 8.76 -30.72
CA PRO A 503 -27.70 8.46 -29.64
C PRO A 503 -27.71 6.98 -29.24
N GLU A 504 -27.78 6.73 -27.96
CA GLU A 504 -27.86 5.38 -27.41
C GLU A 504 -29.19 4.70 -27.84
N PRO A 505 -29.15 3.43 -28.28
CA PRO A 505 -30.36 2.72 -28.61
C PRO A 505 -31.23 2.48 -27.38
N LYS A 506 -32.53 2.39 -27.56
CA LYS A 506 -33.46 1.92 -26.53
C LYS A 506 -33.21 0.44 -26.29
N LEU A 507 -32.68 0.08 -25.15
CA LEU A 507 -32.45 -1.29 -24.74
C LEU A 507 -33.66 -1.86 -24.02
N GLN A 508 -33.90 -3.17 -24.19
CA GLN A 508 -34.92 -3.87 -23.43
C GLN A 508 -34.39 -4.32 -22.06
N PRO A 509 -35.21 -4.39 -21.01
CA PRO A 509 -34.77 -4.85 -19.70
C PRO A 509 -34.09 -6.24 -19.71
N ASP A 510 -34.58 -7.15 -20.52
CA ASP A 510 -34.04 -8.52 -20.67
C ASP A 510 -32.63 -8.55 -21.27
N ASP A 511 -32.19 -7.45 -21.91
CA ASP A 511 -30.84 -7.35 -22.44
C ASP A 511 -29.80 -7.22 -21.29
N LEU A 512 -30.22 -6.78 -20.13
CA LEU A 512 -29.30 -6.47 -19.01
C LEU A 512 -29.19 -7.55 -17.92
N ALA A 513 -30.16 -8.45 -17.79
CA ALA A 513 -30.30 -9.38 -16.67
C ALA A 513 -30.33 -10.84 -17.08
N SER A 514 -29.20 -11.46 -17.43
CA SER A 514 -29.23 -12.89 -17.78
C SER A 514 -28.10 -13.68 -17.16
N LYS A 515 -28.45 -14.80 -16.49
CA LYS A 515 -27.49 -15.83 -16.06
C LYS A 515 -26.80 -16.52 -17.25
N ASP A 516 -27.35 -16.36 -18.46
CA ASP A 516 -26.80 -16.94 -19.71
C ASP A 516 -25.46 -16.30 -20.11
N LEU A 517 -25.08 -15.17 -19.47
CA LEU A 517 -23.84 -14.43 -19.77
C LEU A 517 -22.61 -14.96 -19.04
N TYR A 518 -22.79 -15.90 -18.11
CA TYR A 518 -21.66 -16.47 -17.39
C TYR A 518 -20.98 -17.58 -18.21
N CYS A 519 -19.65 -17.47 -18.34
CA CYS A 519 -18.81 -18.45 -19.00
C CYS A 519 -18.66 -19.72 -18.17
N LEU A 520 -18.61 -19.56 -16.85
CA LEU A 520 -18.41 -20.65 -15.88
C LEU A 520 -19.76 -21.06 -15.27
N LYS A 521 -20.45 -21.98 -15.91
CA LYS A 521 -21.83 -22.36 -15.54
C LYS A 521 -21.94 -22.96 -14.13
N ASP A 522 -20.89 -23.62 -13.66
CA ASP A 522 -20.78 -24.17 -12.32
C ASP A 522 -20.02 -23.23 -11.34
N GLY A 523 -19.66 -22.01 -11.78
CA GLY A 523 -18.92 -21.03 -10.99
C GLY A 523 -17.48 -21.47 -10.67
N LYS A 524 -16.89 -22.38 -11.43
CA LYS A 524 -15.54 -22.88 -11.23
C LYS A 524 -14.67 -22.69 -12.45
N MET A 525 -13.44 -22.25 -12.21
CA MET A 525 -12.40 -22.29 -13.23
C MET A 525 -12.07 -23.71 -13.65
N PRO A 526 -11.56 -23.95 -14.87
CA PRO A 526 -11.01 -25.22 -15.28
C PRO A 526 -10.06 -25.79 -14.23
N ALA A 527 -10.06 -27.13 -14.08
CA ALA A 527 -9.29 -27.80 -13.02
C ALA A 527 -7.77 -27.57 -13.13
N ASP A 528 -7.29 -27.33 -14.33
CA ASP A 528 -5.89 -27.03 -14.65
C ASP A 528 -5.57 -25.52 -14.67
N ALA A 529 -6.54 -24.67 -14.36
CA ALA A 529 -6.33 -23.22 -14.35
C ALA A 529 -5.38 -22.79 -13.23
N LEU A 530 -4.35 -22.02 -13.59
CA LEU A 530 -3.40 -21.45 -12.65
C LEU A 530 -3.95 -20.17 -12.01
N SER A 531 -3.75 -20.02 -10.72
CA SER A 531 -4.03 -18.77 -10.03
C SER A 531 -3.00 -17.69 -10.39
N TYR A 532 -3.38 -16.42 -10.17
CA TYR A 532 -2.45 -15.29 -10.37
C TYR A 532 -1.20 -15.43 -9.49
N ALA A 533 -1.39 -15.76 -8.21
CA ALA A 533 -0.29 -16.01 -7.28
C ALA A 533 0.62 -17.17 -7.74
N ALA A 534 0.05 -18.23 -8.33
CA ALA A 534 0.84 -19.35 -8.85
C ALA A 534 1.73 -18.93 -10.02
N LEU A 535 1.23 -18.11 -10.95
CA LEU A 535 2.05 -17.58 -12.05
C LEU A 535 3.20 -16.70 -11.54
N ILE A 536 2.90 -15.79 -10.60
CA ILE A 536 3.92 -14.91 -10.02
C ILE A 536 4.98 -15.74 -9.31
N ARG A 537 4.57 -16.77 -8.56
CA ARG A 537 5.49 -17.68 -7.85
C ARG A 537 6.40 -18.44 -8.81
N ALA A 538 5.84 -18.99 -9.89
CA ALA A 538 6.62 -19.69 -10.90
C ALA A 538 7.70 -18.79 -11.54
N GLU A 539 7.35 -17.53 -11.81
CA GLU A 539 8.34 -16.57 -12.31
C GLU A 539 9.40 -16.22 -11.25
N ALA A 540 9.00 -16.03 -10.00
CA ALA A 540 9.93 -15.79 -8.91
C ALA A 540 10.92 -16.94 -8.73
N GLU A 541 10.45 -18.19 -8.78
CA GLU A 541 11.28 -19.39 -8.70
C GLU A 541 12.23 -19.48 -9.89
N ARG A 542 11.77 -19.15 -11.11
CA ARG A 542 12.61 -19.08 -12.31
C ARG A 542 13.73 -18.03 -12.16
N LEU A 543 13.41 -16.84 -11.63
CA LEU A 543 14.38 -15.78 -11.40
C LEU A 543 15.43 -16.20 -10.38
N ILE A 544 15.03 -16.83 -9.27
CA ILE A 544 15.93 -17.30 -8.23
C ILE A 544 16.85 -18.41 -8.73
N ALA A 545 16.31 -19.34 -9.52
CA ALA A 545 17.11 -20.43 -10.10
C ALA A 545 18.23 -19.90 -11.02
N ALA A 546 18.07 -18.69 -11.56
CA ALA A 546 19.09 -18.05 -12.40
C ALA A 546 20.15 -17.26 -11.61
N TYR A 547 20.02 -17.14 -10.26
CA TYR A 547 21.01 -16.42 -9.47
C TYR A 547 22.36 -17.18 -9.44
N PRO A 548 23.49 -16.48 -9.65
CA PRO A 548 24.76 -17.08 -9.43
C PRO A 548 24.91 -17.51 -7.97
N PRO A 549 25.32 -18.76 -7.70
CA PRO A 549 25.53 -19.21 -6.33
C PRO A 549 26.66 -18.40 -5.69
N MET A 550 26.63 -18.27 -4.35
CA MET A 550 27.72 -17.64 -3.62
C MET A 550 29.00 -18.47 -3.75
N PRO A 551 30.11 -17.92 -4.28
CA PRO A 551 31.37 -18.64 -4.44
C PRO A 551 31.94 -19.11 -3.11
N ALA A 552 32.65 -20.25 -3.13
CA ALA A 552 33.36 -20.77 -1.97
C ALA A 552 34.61 -19.94 -1.67
N GLU A 553 35.35 -19.55 -2.72
CA GLU A 553 36.61 -18.82 -2.60
C GLU A 553 36.42 -17.39 -2.12
N PRO A 554 37.18 -16.90 -1.11
CA PRO A 554 37.00 -15.59 -0.50
C PRO A 554 37.11 -14.40 -1.47
N ALA A 555 38.00 -14.45 -2.45
CA ALA A 555 38.19 -13.38 -3.43
C ALA A 555 37.01 -13.30 -4.42
N GLU A 556 36.58 -14.47 -4.94
CA GLU A 556 35.39 -14.54 -5.80
C GLU A 556 34.13 -14.13 -5.10
N ARG A 557 33.98 -14.51 -3.80
CA ARG A 557 32.90 -14.09 -2.96
C ARG A 557 32.84 -12.57 -2.77
N ALA A 558 34.01 -11.92 -2.65
CA ALA A 558 34.05 -10.45 -2.55
C ALA A 558 33.52 -9.76 -3.83
N ASN A 559 33.94 -10.30 -4.99
CA ASN A 559 33.45 -9.78 -6.29
C ASN A 559 31.96 -10.05 -6.49
N TRP A 560 31.50 -11.26 -6.15
CA TRP A 560 30.07 -11.60 -6.16
C TRP A 560 29.25 -10.66 -5.28
N ALA A 561 29.69 -10.42 -4.05
CA ALA A 561 29.01 -9.56 -3.11
C ALA A 561 28.97 -8.09 -3.57
N LYS A 562 30.05 -7.60 -4.20
CA LYS A 562 30.08 -6.26 -4.79
C LYS A 562 29.07 -6.15 -5.93
N ALA A 563 29.11 -7.05 -6.88
CA ALA A 563 28.22 -7.05 -8.04
C ALA A 563 26.74 -7.17 -7.63
N LEU A 564 26.45 -8.00 -6.61
CA LEU A 564 25.08 -8.16 -6.11
C LEU A 564 24.57 -6.89 -5.41
N ARG A 565 25.41 -6.20 -4.60
CA ARG A 565 25.04 -4.91 -3.98
C ARG A 565 24.81 -3.84 -5.04
N GLU A 566 25.65 -3.73 -6.05
CA GLU A 566 25.49 -2.78 -7.15
C GLU A 566 24.16 -3.02 -7.89
N ARG A 567 23.82 -4.28 -8.17
CA ARG A 567 22.54 -4.65 -8.79
C ARG A 567 21.36 -4.30 -7.89
N LEU A 568 21.44 -4.59 -6.59
CA LEU A 568 20.39 -4.23 -5.65
C LEU A 568 20.20 -2.70 -5.58
N TRP A 569 21.30 -1.93 -5.49
CA TRP A 569 21.20 -0.46 -5.49
C TRP A 569 20.55 0.08 -6.76
N GLN A 570 20.93 -0.44 -7.94
CA GLN A 570 20.29 -0.05 -9.20
C GLN A 570 18.80 -0.38 -9.21
N THR A 571 18.44 -1.57 -8.75
CA THR A 571 17.02 -2.01 -8.69
C THR A 571 16.20 -1.19 -7.69
N LEU A 572 16.81 -0.77 -6.59
CA LEU A 572 16.15 -0.10 -5.48
C LEU A 572 16.19 1.45 -5.57
N GLY A 573 16.71 2.00 -6.66
CA GLY A 573 16.67 3.44 -6.93
C GLY A 573 17.88 4.23 -6.42
N GLY A 574 19.01 3.58 -6.15
CA GLY A 574 20.30 4.20 -5.80
C GLY A 574 20.65 4.14 -4.32
N GLU A 575 21.79 4.71 -3.96
CA GLU A 575 22.35 4.70 -2.61
C GLU A 575 21.88 5.87 -1.75
N PRO A 576 21.79 5.70 -0.40
CA PRO A 576 21.47 6.79 0.51
C PRO A 576 22.61 7.82 0.61
N PRO A 577 22.34 9.03 1.14
CA PRO A 577 23.36 10.03 1.39
C PRO A 577 24.55 9.48 2.19
N ALA A 578 25.76 9.90 1.83
CA ALA A 578 26.99 9.42 2.46
C ALA A 578 27.09 9.80 3.95
N ARG A 579 26.47 10.91 4.34
CA ARG A 579 26.42 11.41 5.72
C ARG A 579 24.98 11.57 6.14
N ALA A 580 24.72 11.34 7.44
CA ALA A 580 23.48 11.63 8.08
C ALA A 580 23.73 12.54 9.29
N GLU A 581 22.85 13.50 9.46
CA GLU A 581 22.82 14.43 10.60
C GLU A 581 21.56 14.18 11.41
N ALA A 582 21.56 14.63 12.67
CA ALA A 582 20.35 14.58 13.47
C ALA A 582 20.23 15.84 14.31
N ARG A 583 19.01 16.28 14.51
CA ARG A 583 18.65 17.39 15.37
C ARG A 583 18.08 16.85 16.67
N SER A 584 18.67 17.24 17.80
CA SER A 584 18.15 16.89 19.12
C SER A 584 16.92 17.76 19.46
N LEU A 585 15.87 17.12 19.92
CA LEU A 585 14.62 17.73 20.39
C LEU A 585 14.46 17.67 21.90
N GLY A 586 15.59 17.52 22.62
CA GLY A 586 15.66 17.45 24.06
C GLY A 586 15.80 16.04 24.62
N THR A 587 15.98 15.98 25.92
CA THR A 587 16.21 14.73 26.65
C THR A 587 15.23 14.59 27.79
N PHE A 588 14.95 13.35 28.19
CA PHE A 588 14.21 13.02 29.41
C PHE A 588 14.83 11.80 30.09
N ALA A 589 14.46 11.58 31.36
CA ALA A 589 14.87 10.38 32.09
C ALA A 589 13.79 9.31 32.05
N TRP A 590 14.20 8.06 31.86
CA TRP A 590 13.32 6.88 31.91
C TRP A 590 14.04 5.75 32.65
N GLU A 591 13.49 5.31 33.78
CA GLU A 591 14.07 4.26 34.67
C GLU A 591 15.56 4.52 35.04
N GLY A 592 15.95 5.78 35.12
CA GLY A 592 17.33 6.17 35.40
C GLY A 592 18.24 6.16 34.16
N HIS A 593 17.73 5.82 32.98
CA HIS A 593 18.41 5.98 31.70
C HIS A 593 18.19 7.40 31.15
N SER A 594 19.07 7.88 30.29
CA SER A 594 18.89 9.12 29.54
C SER A 594 18.31 8.79 28.15
N VAL A 595 17.22 9.43 27.79
CA VAL A 595 16.57 9.28 26.47
C VAL A 595 16.68 10.61 25.72
N GLU A 596 17.33 10.61 24.56
CA GLU A 596 17.46 11.77 23.68
C GLU A 596 16.50 11.60 22.50
N ARG A 597 15.63 12.59 22.25
CA ARG A 597 14.75 12.65 21.08
C ARG A 597 15.52 13.22 19.90
N LEU A 598 15.58 12.45 18.82
CA LEU A 598 16.37 12.75 17.64
C LEU A 598 15.51 12.75 16.39
N ALA A 599 15.57 13.82 15.63
CA ALA A 599 15.10 13.87 14.25
C ALA A 599 16.31 13.61 13.34
N ILE A 600 16.38 12.41 12.74
CA ILE A 600 17.50 11.99 11.88
C ILE A 600 17.19 12.36 10.45
N GLN A 601 17.99 13.23 9.85
CA GLN A 601 17.86 13.60 8.45
C GLN A 601 18.40 12.46 7.58
N THR A 602 17.50 11.86 6.79
CA THR A 602 17.81 10.72 5.91
C THR A 602 17.84 11.10 4.45
N GLU A 603 17.17 12.19 4.09
CA GLU A 603 17.26 12.84 2.78
C GLU A 603 17.15 14.38 2.94
N PRO A 604 17.49 15.18 1.92
CA PRO A 604 17.18 16.59 1.95
C PRO A 604 15.67 16.78 2.19
N ASN A 605 15.31 17.55 3.20
CA ASN A 605 13.91 17.81 3.59
C ASN A 605 13.12 16.61 4.14
N LEU A 606 13.80 15.51 4.56
CA LEU A 606 13.15 14.40 5.23
C LEU A 606 13.92 13.98 6.48
N GLU A 607 13.22 14.01 7.62
CA GLU A 607 13.69 13.54 8.93
C GLU A 607 12.85 12.33 9.39
N VAL A 608 13.49 11.38 10.07
CA VAL A 608 12.80 10.25 10.71
C VAL A 608 12.96 10.34 12.22
N PRO A 609 11.91 10.02 13.01
CA PRO A 609 11.94 10.11 14.45
C PRO A 609 12.68 8.94 15.08
N ALA A 610 13.53 9.25 16.06
CA ALA A 610 14.29 8.27 16.84
C ALA A 610 14.48 8.68 18.29
N LEU A 611 14.70 7.71 19.16
CA LEU A 611 14.98 7.85 20.58
C LEU A 611 16.28 7.14 20.91
N LEU A 612 17.32 7.89 21.27
CA LEU A 612 18.57 7.31 21.74
C LEU A 612 18.52 7.11 23.25
N ILE A 613 18.37 5.87 23.67
CA ILE A 613 18.32 5.47 25.08
C ILE A 613 19.75 5.08 25.50
N ARG A 614 20.32 5.84 26.42
CA ARG A 614 21.65 5.56 26.98
C ARG A 614 21.50 4.91 28.35
N PRO A 615 22.25 3.83 28.60
CA PRO A 615 22.17 3.14 29.88
C PRO A 615 22.64 4.05 31.05
N LYS A 616 22.08 3.83 32.25
CA LYS A 616 22.54 4.45 33.47
C LYS A 616 24.00 4.11 33.72
N GLY A 617 24.85 5.11 34.02
CA GLY A 617 26.27 4.89 34.20
C GLY A 617 27.04 4.51 32.95
N ALA A 618 26.52 4.88 31.76
CA ALA A 618 27.15 4.59 30.47
C ALA A 618 28.64 4.97 30.44
N ALA A 619 29.45 4.11 29.82
CA ALA A 619 30.84 4.43 29.50
C ALA A 619 30.93 5.65 28.56
N ALA A 620 32.06 6.28 28.48
CA ALA A 620 32.31 7.45 27.61
C ALA A 620 31.97 7.10 26.13
N ARG A 621 32.21 5.86 25.70
CA ARG A 621 31.83 5.33 24.38
C ARG A 621 31.14 4.00 24.56
N THR A 622 29.86 3.91 24.21
CA THR A 622 29.06 2.71 24.34
C THR A 622 28.77 2.08 22.97
N PRO A 623 28.73 0.75 22.82
CA PRO A 623 28.12 0.09 21.65
C PRO A 623 26.67 0.51 21.52
N ALA A 624 26.12 0.43 20.31
CA ALA A 624 24.72 0.80 20.09
C ALA A 624 23.99 -0.24 19.24
N VAL A 625 22.68 -0.39 19.49
CA VAL A 625 21.76 -1.19 18.69
C VAL A 625 20.66 -0.28 18.15
N ILE A 626 20.47 -0.30 16.83
CA ILE A 626 19.28 0.28 16.18
C ILE A 626 18.14 -0.72 16.38
N PHE A 627 17.10 -0.28 17.06
CA PHE A 627 15.91 -1.08 17.37
C PHE A 627 14.75 -0.67 16.47
N LEU A 628 14.20 -1.66 15.74
CA LEU A 628 13.03 -1.54 14.88
C LEU A 628 11.97 -2.53 15.33
N ASP A 629 10.71 -2.12 15.33
CA ASP A 629 9.57 -2.97 15.69
C ASP A 629 8.35 -2.61 14.85
N ASP A 630 7.53 -3.59 14.47
CA ASP A 630 6.27 -3.34 13.75
C ASP A 630 5.32 -2.43 14.56
N ALA A 631 5.43 -2.40 15.89
CA ALA A 631 4.69 -1.50 16.77
C ALA A 631 5.31 -0.10 16.88
N GLY A 632 6.42 0.17 16.19
CA GLY A 632 7.16 1.43 16.23
C GLY A 632 8.18 1.51 17.37
N LYS A 633 8.90 2.65 17.41
CA LYS A 633 9.98 2.89 18.40
C LYS A 633 9.54 2.82 19.86
N GLU A 634 8.24 3.05 20.12
CA GLU A 634 7.67 3.02 21.47
C GLU A 634 7.68 1.60 22.07
N ALA A 635 7.74 0.56 21.24
CA ALA A 635 7.89 -0.82 21.69
C ALA A 635 9.15 -1.05 22.52
N ALA A 636 10.15 -0.18 22.42
CA ALA A 636 11.36 -0.22 23.24
C ALA A 636 11.07 -0.11 24.76
N ARG A 637 9.96 0.54 25.16
CA ARG A 637 9.56 0.67 26.57
C ARG A 637 9.30 -0.65 27.27
N SER A 638 8.68 -1.57 26.58
CA SER A 638 8.25 -2.88 27.13
C SER A 638 9.11 -4.05 26.67
N SER A 639 10.11 -3.78 25.81
CA SER A 639 10.98 -4.81 25.26
C SER A 639 11.97 -5.35 26.29
N SER A 640 11.84 -6.62 26.64
CA SER A 640 12.80 -7.32 27.52
C SER A 640 14.22 -7.34 26.93
N LEU A 641 14.34 -7.37 25.60
CA LEU A 641 15.62 -7.26 24.88
C LEU A 641 16.26 -5.89 25.12
N VAL A 642 15.50 -4.81 24.97
CA VAL A 642 15.99 -3.45 25.23
C VAL A 642 16.46 -3.30 26.67
N GLY A 643 15.66 -3.77 27.63
CA GLY A 643 16.06 -3.80 29.03
C GLY A 643 17.37 -4.59 29.28
N GLY A 644 17.53 -5.73 28.61
CA GLY A 644 18.75 -6.55 28.68
C GLY A 644 19.98 -5.83 28.10
N LEU A 645 19.82 -5.18 26.93
CA LEU A 645 20.89 -4.39 26.30
C LEU A 645 21.35 -3.22 27.20
N LEU A 646 20.40 -2.45 27.76
CA LEU A 646 20.68 -1.33 28.63
C LEU A 646 21.39 -1.77 29.92
N ARG A 647 20.95 -2.87 30.56
CA ARG A 647 21.66 -3.45 31.73
C ARG A 647 23.08 -3.91 31.38
N SER A 648 23.34 -4.28 30.13
CA SER A 648 24.64 -4.70 29.63
C SER A 648 25.55 -3.53 29.17
N GLY A 649 25.10 -2.28 29.34
CA GLY A 649 25.86 -1.10 28.98
C GLY A 649 25.82 -0.75 27.49
N ILE A 650 24.82 -1.26 26.74
CA ILE A 650 24.63 -1.00 25.31
C ILE A 650 23.55 0.05 25.14
N ALA A 651 23.82 1.09 24.36
CA ALA A 651 22.82 2.09 23.99
C ALA A 651 21.84 1.54 22.94
N VAL A 652 20.60 2.02 22.96
CA VAL A 652 19.57 1.63 22.01
C VAL A 652 19.05 2.85 21.27
N LEU A 653 19.14 2.85 19.94
CA LEU A 653 18.47 3.82 19.08
C LEU A 653 17.15 3.21 18.58
N ALA A 654 16.06 3.42 19.26
CA ALA A 654 14.75 3.05 18.82
C ALA A 654 14.26 4.07 17.78
N MET A 655 13.93 3.64 16.55
CA MET A 655 13.53 4.55 15.48
C MET A 655 12.32 4.05 14.72
N ASP A 656 11.58 5.01 14.17
CA ASP A 656 10.54 4.75 13.18
C ASP A 656 11.08 5.10 11.78
N PRO A 657 11.32 4.13 10.90
CA PRO A 657 11.58 4.43 9.50
C PRO A 657 10.43 5.22 8.88
N ARG A 658 10.71 5.95 7.80
CA ARG A 658 9.68 6.77 7.11
C ARG A 658 8.39 6.01 6.87
N ALA A 659 7.26 6.69 7.01
CA ALA A 659 5.92 6.17 6.86
C ALA A 659 5.54 5.04 7.83
N LEU A 660 6.35 4.76 8.86
CA LEU A 660 6.05 3.80 9.92
C LEU A 660 6.02 4.50 11.29
N GLY A 661 5.44 3.84 12.29
CA GLY A 661 5.36 4.33 13.66
C GLY A 661 4.77 5.75 13.74
N GLU A 662 5.49 6.68 14.36
CA GLU A 662 5.05 8.08 14.50
C GLU A 662 4.91 8.81 13.15
N GLY A 663 5.65 8.40 12.12
CA GLY A 663 5.61 8.95 10.77
C GLY A 663 4.56 8.29 9.85
N ALA A 664 3.73 7.38 10.35
CA ALA A 664 2.78 6.61 9.56
C ALA A 664 1.55 7.44 9.15
N VAL A 665 1.68 8.20 8.06
CA VAL A 665 0.58 8.94 7.44
C VAL A 665 0.37 8.39 6.03
N HIS A 666 -0.84 7.92 5.70
CA HIS A 666 -1.22 7.39 4.39
C HIS A 666 -0.18 6.40 3.81
N LEU A 667 0.17 5.38 4.60
CA LEU A 667 1.25 4.43 4.29
C LEU A 667 1.13 3.80 2.90
N ASN A 668 -0.08 3.40 2.51
CA ASN A 668 -0.30 2.78 1.20
C ASN A 668 -0.05 3.77 0.06
N HIS A 669 -0.52 5.01 0.21
CA HIS A 669 -0.26 6.08 -0.76
C HIS A 669 1.24 6.38 -0.88
N CYS A 670 1.94 6.47 0.26
CA CYS A 670 3.40 6.63 0.26
C CYS A 670 4.12 5.48 -0.48
N ALA A 671 3.63 4.24 -0.32
CA ALA A 671 4.16 3.08 -1.03
C ALA A 671 3.89 3.14 -2.55
N SER A 672 2.71 3.63 -2.96
CA SER A 672 2.34 3.83 -4.36
C SER A 672 3.24 4.85 -5.05
N ASP A 673 3.39 6.03 -4.46
CA ASP A 673 4.27 7.07 -4.99
C ASP A 673 5.73 6.60 -5.07
N ALA A 674 6.18 5.82 -4.08
CA ALA A 674 7.51 5.22 -4.09
C ALA A 674 7.73 4.27 -5.28
N VAL A 675 6.68 3.54 -5.70
CA VAL A 675 6.72 2.69 -6.91
C VAL A 675 6.81 3.57 -8.17
N LEU A 676 5.98 4.61 -8.29
CA LEU A 676 6.01 5.54 -9.43
C LEU A 676 7.36 6.23 -9.58
N LEU A 677 8.03 6.56 -8.46
CA LEU A 677 9.38 7.10 -8.42
C LEU A 677 10.46 6.09 -8.82
N GLY A 678 10.16 4.79 -8.86
CA GLY A 678 11.16 3.73 -9.01
C GLY A 678 12.13 3.64 -7.82
N ARG A 679 11.64 3.99 -6.63
CA ARG A 679 12.36 3.94 -5.34
C ARG A 679 11.44 3.26 -4.31
N PRO A 680 11.30 1.92 -4.33
CA PRO A 680 10.36 1.21 -3.48
C PRO A 680 10.47 1.60 -2.01
N LEU A 681 9.35 1.69 -1.28
CA LEU A 681 9.33 2.20 0.08
C LEU A 681 10.21 1.37 1.03
N LEU A 682 10.25 0.05 0.88
CA LEU A 682 11.19 -0.83 1.61
C LEU A 682 12.65 -0.38 1.46
N ALA A 683 13.06 0.02 0.24
CA ALA A 683 14.42 0.51 0.00
C ALA A 683 14.67 1.84 0.70
N GLN A 684 13.70 2.76 0.62
CA GLN A 684 13.79 4.06 1.30
C GLN A 684 13.87 3.89 2.83
N GLN A 685 13.13 2.94 3.40
CA GLN A 685 13.18 2.60 4.82
C GLN A 685 14.52 1.95 5.23
N ALA A 686 15.09 1.11 4.37
CA ALA A 686 16.44 0.57 4.60
C ALA A 686 17.50 1.69 4.56
N TRP A 687 17.32 2.72 3.72
CA TRP A 687 18.16 3.91 3.73
C TRP A 687 18.11 4.64 5.07
N ASP A 688 16.90 4.78 5.65
CA ASP A 688 16.74 5.42 6.96
C ASP A 688 17.56 4.69 8.03
N ALA A 689 17.51 3.36 8.05
CA ALA A 689 18.32 2.56 8.97
C ALA A 689 19.84 2.68 8.71
N ILE A 690 20.27 2.77 7.45
CA ILE A 690 21.68 3.01 7.10
C ILE A 690 22.12 4.41 7.54
N CYS A 691 21.29 5.42 7.31
CA CYS A 691 21.55 6.79 7.77
C CYS A 691 21.66 6.86 9.30
N ALA A 692 20.77 6.17 10.02
CA ALA A 692 20.84 6.06 11.47
C ALA A 692 22.16 5.41 11.95
N ALA A 693 22.63 4.36 11.28
CA ALA A 693 23.92 3.74 11.56
C ALA A 693 25.08 4.72 11.31
N ARG A 694 25.07 5.44 10.20
CA ARG A 694 26.08 6.47 9.88
C ARG A 694 26.09 7.59 10.91
N TYR A 695 24.91 8.08 11.31
CA TYR A 695 24.82 9.07 12.37
C TYR A 695 25.41 8.56 13.68
N LEU A 696 25.06 7.36 14.14
CA LEU A 696 25.62 6.79 15.38
C LEU A 696 27.14 6.72 15.34
N LYS A 697 27.73 6.40 14.18
CA LYS A 697 29.21 6.32 14.02
C LYS A 697 29.89 7.69 14.16
N THR A 698 29.20 8.79 13.91
CA THR A 698 29.76 10.16 14.08
C THR A 698 29.70 10.65 15.52
N ARG A 699 28.93 10.00 16.37
CA ARG A 699 28.75 10.43 17.76
C ARG A 699 29.97 10.13 18.62
N PRO A 700 30.43 11.09 19.41
CA PRO A 700 31.59 10.88 20.29
C PRO A 700 31.33 9.91 21.47
N ASP A 701 30.06 9.75 21.86
CA ASP A 701 29.59 8.91 22.95
C ASP A 701 29.18 7.47 22.49
N VAL A 702 29.31 7.16 21.19
CA VAL A 702 29.04 5.84 20.62
C VAL A 702 30.34 5.21 20.12
N ALA A 703 30.51 3.91 20.35
CA ALA A 703 31.57 3.11 19.74
C ALA A 703 31.18 2.77 18.30
N GLY A 704 31.54 3.63 17.35
CA GLY A 704 31.09 3.59 15.98
C GLY A 704 31.44 2.34 15.18
N ASP A 705 32.42 1.57 15.63
CA ASP A 705 32.78 0.24 15.11
C ASP A 705 31.88 -0.89 15.64
N ARG A 706 31.03 -0.59 16.61
CA ARG A 706 30.14 -1.52 17.32
C ARG A 706 28.69 -1.04 17.29
N VAL A 707 28.18 -0.84 16.08
CA VAL A 707 26.78 -0.48 15.83
C VAL A 707 26.08 -1.66 15.16
N ALA A 708 25.06 -2.24 15.81
CA ALA A 708 24.27 -3.34 15.28
C ALA A 708 22.83 -2.89 15.00
N ALA A 709 22.06 -3.71 14.30
CA ALA A 709 20.63 -3.55 14.14
C ALA A 709 19.87 -4.76 14.71
N TYR A 710 18.71 -4.48 15.30
CA TYR A 710 17.72 -5.48 15.66
C TYR A 710 16.37 -5.06 15.14
N ALA A 711 15.60 -6.02 14.65
CA ALA A 711 14.24 -5.78 14.18
C ALA A 711 13.30 -6.93 14.54
N HIS A 712 12.08 -6.59 14.95
CA HIS A 712 11.01 -7.52 15.26
C HIS A 712 9.83 -7.34 14.29
N GLY A 713 9.36 -8.48 13.73
CA GLY A 713 8.25 -8.49 12.77
C GLY A 713 8.68 -8.18 11.33
N ASN A 714 7.77 -7.62 10.52
CA ASN A 714 8.00 -7.35 9.10
C ASN A 714 9.11 -6.32 8.84
N VAL A 715 9.31 -5.37 9.78
CA VAL A 715 10.42 -4.41 9.70
C VAL A 715 11.81 -5.09 9.75
N GLY A 716 11.86 -6.38 10.06
CA GLY A 716 13.03 -7.20 9.89
C GLY A 716 13.56 -7.27 8.45
N LEU A 717 12.70 -7.08 7.44
CA LEU A 717 13.12 -6.91 6.05
C LEU A 717 13.97 -5.64 5.88
N ILE A 718 13.61 -4.55 6.56
CA ILE A 718 14.34 -3.28 6.56
C ILE A 718 15.75 -3.48 7.12
N ALA A 719 15.86 -4.09 8.31
CA ALA A 719 17.14 -4.35 8.96
C ALA A 719 18.02 -5.30 8.15
N THR A 720 17.44 -6.35 7.56
CA THR A 720 18.16 -7.32 6.72
C THR A 720 18.70 -6.66 5.47
N LEU A 721 17.88 -5.86 4.78
CA LEU A 721 18.29 -5.16 3.56
C LEU A 721 19.35 -4.10 3.87
N ALA A 722 19.20 -3.33 4.95
CA ALA A 722 20.19 -2.35 5.40
C ALA A 722 21.54 -3.01 5.71
N ALA A 723 21.53 -4.15 6.42
CA ALA A 723 22.74 -4.90 6.71
C ALA A 723 23.39 -5.51 5.45
N ALA A 724 22.59 -5.96 4.47
CA ALA A 724 23.09 -6.48 3.21
C ALA A 724 23.78 -5.41 2.36
N LEU A 725 23.19 -4.22 2.30
CA LEU A 725 23.59 -3.13 1.42
C LEU A 725 24.73 -2.27 1.99
N SER A 726 24.83 -2.12 3.31
CA SER A 726 25.81 -1.24 3.94
C SER A 726 26.78 -1.99 4.85
N HIS A 727 28.00 -1.46 4.96
CA HIS A 727 29.02 -1.88 5.94
C HIS A 727 28.98 -1.06 7.23
N ASP A 728 27.99 -0.17 7.39
CA ASP A 728 27.88 0.68 8.56
C ASP A 728 27.38 -0.07 9.81
N LEU A 729 26.74 -1.23 9.60
CA LEU A 729 26.33 -2.12 10.69
C LEU A 729 27.37 -3.21 10.93
N SER A 730 27.82 -3.42 12.16
CA SER A 730 28.76 -4.46 12.56
C SER A 730 28.11 -5.82 12.72
N ALA A 731 26.79 -5.86 13.02
CA ALA A 731 25.97 -7.06 13.15
C ALA A 731 24.50 -6.74 12.89
N ALA A 732 23.68 -7.76 12.65
CA ALA A 732 22.24 -7.59 12.64
C ALA A 732 21.53 -8.85 13.17
N ALA A 733 20.37 -8.64 13.81
CA ALA A 733 19.49 -9.71 14.25
C ALA A 733 18.04 -9.38 13.90
N THR A 734 17.29 -10.37 13.48
CA THR A 734 15.87 -10.23 13.19
C THR A 734 15.06 -11.33 13.86
N ASP A 735 13.90 -10.99 14.38
CA ASP A 735 12.96 -11.91 14.99
C ASP A 735 11.60 -11.78 14.33
N GLY A 736 11.03 -12.91 13.86
CA GLY A 736 9.75 -12.92 13.16
C GLY A 736 9.78 -12.37 11.72
N ALA A 737 10.96 -12.01 11.20
CA ALA A 737 11.08 -11.49 9.84
C ALA A 737 10.82 -12.55 8.76
N PRO A 738 10.20 -12.18 7.62
CA PRO A 738 10.07 -13.05 6.47
C PRO A 738 11.44 -13.55 5.99
N GLY A 739 11.60 -14.86 5.88
CA GLY A 739 12.86 -15.49 5.42
C GLY A 739 13.01 -15.54 3.90
N SER A 740 11.96 -15.21 3.14
CA SER A 740 11.94 -15.17 1.68
C SER A 740 10.74 -14.35 1.20
N LEU A 741 10.94 -13.51 0.20
CA LEU A 741 9.87 -12.81 -0.49
C LEU A 741 9.07 -13.73 -1.41
N VAL A 742 9.69 -14.80 -1.94
CA VAL A 742 8.96 -15.80 -2.74
C VAL A 742 7.91 -16.51 -1.90
N ALA A 743 8.23 -16.83 -0.64
CA ALA A 743 7.28 -17.43 0.28
C ALA A 743 6.08 -16.50 0.59
N ALA A 744 6.26 -15.20 0.42
CA ALA A 744 5.21 -14.19 0.60
C ALA A 744 4.29 -14.00 -0.61
N ILE A 745 4.55 -14.71 -1.73
CA ILE A 745 3.66 -14.69 -2.90
C ILE A 745 2.49 -15.63 -2.64
N ALA A 746 1.40 -15.06 -2.16
CA ALA A 746 0.18 -15.78 -1.79
C ALA A 746 -1.06 -14.91 -2.03
N ASP A 747 -2.23 -15.49 -1.90
CA ASP A 747 -3.51 -14.80 -1.87
C ASP A 747 -4.37 -15.41 -0.73
N PRO A 748 -4.71 -14.64 0.32
CA PRO A 748 -4.37 -13.24 0.55
C PRO A 748 -2.87 -13.00 0.83
N LEU A 749 -2.42 -11.76 0.56
CA LEU A 749 -1.03 -11.37 0.78
C LEU A 749 -0.68 -11.38 2.26
N PRO A 750 0.46 -12.00 2.67
CA PRO A 750 0.85 -12.07 4.06
C PRO A 750 1.64 -10.84 4.55
N LEU A 751 2.13 -9.99 3.64
CA LEU A 751 2.95 -8.83 3.96
C LEU A 751 2.20 -7.52 3.72
N PRO A 752 2.57 -6.45 4.44
CA PRO A 752 2.06 -5.12 4.17
C PRO A 752 2.55 -4.60 2.81
N GLN A 753 1.77 -3.73 2.17
CA GLN A 753 2.04 -3.20 0.82
C GLN A 753 3.46 -2.65 0.65
N TRP A 754 3.99 -1.94 1.63
CA TRP A 754 5.32 -1.34 1.57
C TRP A 754 6.48 -2.34 1.41
N ALA A 755 6.25 -3.60 1.78
CA ALA A 755 7.27 -4.65 1.69
C ALA A 755 7.43 -5.24 0.29
N TYR A 756 6.47 -4.98 -0.63
CA TYR A 756 6.54 -5.49 -2.00
C TYR A 756 7.36 -4.54 -2.89
N ALA A 757 8.68 -4.63 -2.75
CA ALA A 757 9.62 -3.80 -3.53
C ALA A 757 9.66 -4.22 -5.00
N ALA A 758 9.34 -3.30 -5.91
CA ALA A 758 9.31 -3.58 -7.34
C ALA A 758 10.68 -4.05 -7.87
N ASN A 759 10.65 -5.09 -8.72
CA ASN A 759 11.82 -5.72 -9.36
C ASN A 759 12.83 -6.40 -8.43
N VAL A 760 12.62 -6.43 -7.11
CA VAL A 760 13.63 -6.87 -6.17
C VAL A 760 14.08 -8.32 -6.41
N LEU A 761 13.17 -9.22 -6.82
CA LEU A 761 13.49 -10.60 -7.15
C LEU A 761 14.21 -10.77 -8.50
N LYS A 762 14.35 -9.73 -9.31
CA LYS A 762 15.29 -9.72 -10.44
C LYS A 762 16.74 -9.57 -9.97
N ALA A 763 16.96 -9.06 -8.77
CA ALA A 763 18.27 -8.86 -8.18
C ALA A 763 18.62 -9.94 -7.14
N ALA A 764 17.78 -10.13 -6.12
CA ALA A 764 18.02 -11.05 -5.00
C ALA A 764 16.76 -11.25 -4.15
N ASP A 765 16.70 -12.38 -3.42
CA ASP A 765 15.74 -12.63 -2.34
C ASP A 765 16.44 -12.50 -0.96
N VAL A 766 15.68 -12.58 0.11
CA VAL A 766 16.16 -12.48 1.50
C VAL A 766 17.34 -13.41 1.81
N PRO A 767 17.38 -14.69 1.36
CA PRO A 767 18.56 -15.55 1.57
C PRO A 767 19.86 -14.97 1.00
N GLN A 768 19.79 -14.32 -0.17
CA GLN A 768 20.97 -13.67 -0.76
C GLN A 768 21.35 -12.39 0.00
N TRP A 769 20.36 -11.65 0.54
CA TRP A 769 20.65 -10.50 1.41
C TRP A 769 21.40 -10.95 2.67
N ILE A 770 20.99 -12.04 3.29
CA ILE A 770 21.69 -12.64 4.44
C ILE A 770 23.11 -13.09 4.04
N ALA A 771 23.25 -13.70 2.86
CA ALA A 771 24.55 -14.12 2.35
C ALA A 771 25.52 -12.94 2.13
N LEU A 772 25.02 -11.75 1.76
CA LEU A 772 25.82 -10.52 1.71
C LEU A 772 26.37 -10.08 3.07
N CYS A 773 25.78 -10.54 4.16
CA CYS A 773 26.23 -10.28 5.53
C CYS A 773 27.31 -11.27 6.00
N ALA A 774 27.72 -12.26 5.20
CA ALA A 774 28.55 -13.42 5.61
C ALA A 774 29.90 -13.11 6.31
N ARG A 775 30.40 -11.86 6.23
CA ARG A 775 31.59 -11.41 6.97
C ARG A 775 31.28 -10.76 8.32
N ARG A 776 29.99 -10.62 8.66
CA ARG A 776 29.49 -9.98 9.89
C ARG A 776 28.48 -10.91 10.54
N PRO A 777 28.39 -10.93 11.87
CA PRO A 777 27.38 -11.71 12.56
C PRO A 777 25.97 -11.31 12.13
N PHE A 778 25.17 -12.30 11.70
CA PHE A 778 23.76 -12.14 11.37
C PHE A 778 22.95 -13.27 12.01
N LEU A 779 21.91 -12.92 12.76
CA LEU A 779 20.97 -13.86 13.36
C LEU A 779 19.59 -13.62 12.76
N CYS A 780 19.00 -14.67 12.18
CA CYS A 780 17.61 -14.68 11.78
C CYS A 780 16.87 -15.69 12.64
N VAL A 781 16.04 -15.22 13.54
CA VAL A 781 15.14 -16.05 14.31
C VAL A 781 13.84 -16.19 13.52
N LYS A 782 13.53 -17.39 13.07
CA LYS A 782 12.33 -17.66 12.29
C LYS A 782 11.08 -17.46 13.15
N PRO A 783 9.97 -16.97 12.57
CA PRO A 783 8.69 -16.99 13.29
C PRO A 783 8.41 -18.44 13.76
N PRO A 784 7.94 -18.62 14.99
CA PRO A 784 7.57 -19.95 15.47
C PRO A 784 6.51 -20.55 14.55
N ALA A 785 6.58 -21.85 14.29
CA ALA A 785 5.50 -22.55 13.63
C ALA A 785 4.20 -22.32 14.41
N ALA A 786 3.07 -22.25 13.72
CA ALA A 786 1.77 -22.00 14.36
C ALA A 786 1.58 -22.95 15.59
N GLY A 787 1.49 -22.37 16.79
CA GLY A 787 1.36 -23.09 18.06
C GLY A 787 2.68 -23.42 18.79
N ALA A 788 3.84 -23.06 18.24
CA ALA A 788 5.12 -23.21 18.95
C ALA A 788 5.38 -21.99 19.87
N PRO A 789 6.01 -22.18 21.05
CA PRO A 789 6.39 -21.05 21.90
C PRO A 789 7.40 -20.14 21.18
N PRO A 790 7.37 -18.83 21.44
CA PRO A 790 8.37 -17.91 20.89
C PRO A 790 9.77 -18.34 21.32
N PRO A 791 10.79 -18.16 20.47
CA PRO A 791 12.17 -18.45 20.84
C PRO A 791 12.57 -17.63 22.07
N PRO A 792 13.43 -18.14 22.94
CA PRO A 792 13.81 -17.40 24.13
C PRO A 792 14.49 -16.07 23.77
N ALA A 793 14.00 -14.96 24.31
CA ALA A 793 14.57 -13.63 24.17
C ALA A 793 16.08 -13.58 24.50
N ASP A 794 16.55 -14.55 25.30
CA ASP A 794 17.95 -14.72 25.70
C ASP A 794 18.89 -15.04 24.51
N ALA A 795 18.42 -15.71 23.45
CA ALA A 795 19.25 -16.07 22.31
C ALA A 795 19.66 -14.83 21.51
N THR A 796 18.71 -13.92 21.21
CA THR A 796 18.97 -12.68 20.50
C THR A 796 19.85 -11.73 21.33
N LEU A 797 19.56 -11.61 22.63
CA LEU A 797 20.39 -10.80 23.54
C LEU A 797 21.82 -11.35 23.57
N SER A 798 22.01 -12.65 23.78
CA SER A 798 23.33 -13.30 23.84
C SER A 798 24.11 -13.10 22.53
N PHE A 799 23.45 -13.21 21.39
CA PHE A 799 24.06 -12.97 20.10
C PHE A 799 24.55 -11.52 19.96
N LEU A 800 23.71 -10.53 20.25
CA LEU A 800 24.06 -9.11 20.16
C LEU A 800 25.19 -8.76 21.14
N LEU A 801 25.17 -9.28 22.37
CA LEU A 801 26.23 -9.10 23.34
C LEU A 801 27.57 -9.65 22.86
N ALA A 802 27.55 -10.84 22.23
CA ALA A 802 28.76 -11.43 21.66
C ALA A 802 29.28 -10.64 20.45
N ALA A 803 28.38 -10.19 19.57
CA ALA A 803 28.73 -9.45 18.37
C ALA A 803 29.30 -8.04 18.63
N LEU A 804 28.92 -7.43 19.78
CA LEU A 804 29.30 -6.08 20.18
C LEU A 804 30.46 -6.04 21.20
N LYS A 805 31.08 -7.17 21.54
CA LYS A 805 32.29 -7.19 22.34
C LYS A 805 33.44 -6.47 21.64
N PRO A 806 34.34 -5.80 22.39
CA PRO A 806 35.58 -5.29 21.81
C PRO A 806 36.35 -6.44 21.13
N ARG A 807 36.78 -6.20 19.91
CA ARG A 807 37.68 -7.15 19.20
C ARG A 807 39.10 -7.02 19.71
#